data_8f34fe569114ee4c746fef3db3d56264
#
_entry.id   8f34fe569114ee4c746fef3db3d56264
#
_cell.length_a   1.000
_cell.length_b   1.000
_cell.length_c   1.000
_cell.angle_alpha   90.00
_cell.angle_beta   90.00
_cell.angle_gamma   90.00
#
_symmetry.space_group_name_H-M   'P 1'
#
loop_
_entity.id
_entity.type
_entity.pdbx_description
1 polymer ?
#
loop_
_entity_poly.entity_id
_entity_poly.type
_entity_poly.pdbx_seq_one_letter_code
_entity_poly.pdbx_strand_id
1 'polypeptide(L)'
;MESSPSSPQPTQSDPLAVFPQRTLEPADIAVLVLYFLFVLAVGLWSTVKTRRDTVKGYFLAGGDMVWWPVGASLFASNVGSGHFVGLAGSGAAAGLSVTAYEFNGIFSVLMLAWIFLPIYIAGQVDMYAGAIFIQQSLHLNLYLAIVGLLAITALYTIAGGLAAVIYTDALQTLIMLIGALTLMGYSFAAVGGMEGLKEKYFLALASNRSGNSSCGLPREDAFHIFRDPLTSDLPWPGILFGMSIPSLWYWCTDQVIVQRTLAAKNLSHAKGGSLMAAYLKVLPLFIMVFPGMVSRVLFPDQVACADPEICQKVCSNPAGCSDIAYPKLVLELLPMGLRGLMMAVMVAALMSSLTSIFNSASTIFTMDLWNHLRPRASERELMIVGRVFVLLLVMVSILWIPVVQASQGGQLFIYIQSISSYLQPPVAVVFIMGCFWKRTNEKGAFSGLILGLLLGLIRLVLDFIYPQPRCDQPDERPAVVRDVHYLYFSMILSSVTLVTVSTVSWCTAPPTQEMVSRLTWFTRHDPIVLKEQVPSATPVPVTVSQNGTPEASSTNIQFEIVQENTSKTHSCDMTKKQSKVVKTILWLCGMESKGKEEPPSRADPVIVSLEEIPLVKTLLDINLIVCISCAIFLWGYFA
;
A
#
# COMPACT_ATOMS: atom_id res chain seq x y z
N MET A 1 -75.86 28.34 11.68
CA MET A 1 -74.58 28.47 10.95
C MET A 1 -73.49 27.91 11.88
N GLU A 2 -73.28 26.59 11.83
CA GLU A 2 -72.28 25.88 12.62
C GLU A 2 -71.03 25.66 11.75
N SER A 3 -69.90 26.12 12.22
CA SER A 3 -68.61 25.96 11.57
C SER A 3 -68.07 24.59 11.92
N SER A 4 -67.89 23.74 10.90
CA SER A 4 -67.19 22.44 10.99
C SER A 4 -65.71 22.61 11.42
N PRO A 5 -65.18 21.75 12.29
CA PRO A 5 -63.72 21.74 12.59
C PRO A 5 -62.94 21.15 11.44
N SER A 6 -61.91 21.88 11.01
CA SER A 6 -60.92 21.45 10.03
C SER A 6 -60.16 20.23 10.58
N SER A 7 -60.08 19.15 9.79
CA SER A 7 -59.24 17.99 10.04
C SER A 7 -57.76 18.40 10.11
N PRO A 8 -56.94 17.84 11.05
CA PRO A 8 -55.53 18.12 11.08
C PRO A 8 -54.86 17.53 9.84
N GLN A 9 -54.09 18.35 9.11
CA GLN A 9 -53.17 17.89 8.07
C GLN A 9 -52.16 16.91 8.68
N PRO A 10 -51.84 15.82 7.99
CA PRO A 10 -50.78 14.95 8.45
C PRO A 10 -49.46 15.74 8.49
N THR A 11 -48.89 15.90 9.67
CA THR A 11 -47.54 16.39 9.91
C THR A 11 -46.58 15.58 9.05
N GLN A 12 -45.97 16.24 8.10
CA GLN A 12 -44.87 15.69 7.30
C GLN A 12 -43.76 15.31 8.28
N SER A 13 -43.70 14.03 8.65
CA SER A 13 -42.64 13.48 9.47
C SER A 13 -41.32 13.70 8.73
N ASP A 14 -40.43 14.44 9.36
CA ASP A 14 -39.08 14.70 8.84
C ASP A 14 -38.41 13.36 8.48
N PRO A 15 -38.01 13.09 7.23
CA PRO A 15 -37.42 11.81 6.83
C PRO A 15 -36.13 11.47 7.62
N LEU A 16 -35.49 12.47 8.21
CA LEU A 16 -34.35 12.31 9.12
C LEU A 16 -34.73 11.70 10.47
N ALA A 17 -35.98 11.78 10.91
CA ALA A 17 -36.46 11.15 12.14
C ALA A 17 -36.61 9.62 12.01
N VAL A 18 -36.61 9.08 10.79
CA VAL A 18 -36.78 7.64 10.51
C VAL A 18 -35.49 6.83 10.75
N PHE A 19 -34.33 7.47 10.77
CA PHE A 19 -33.05 6.78 10.94
C PHE A 19 -32.24 7.34 12.12
N PRO A 20 -32.49 6.88 13.36
CA PRO A 20 -31.71 7.33 14.51
C PRO A 20 -30.23 6.97 14.31
N GLN A 21 -29.37 7.99 14.23
CA GLN A 21 -27.93 7.80 14.20
C GLN A 21 -27.46 7.56 15.63
N ARG A 22 -26.96 6.36 15.93
CA ARG A 22 -26.27 6.11 17.20
C ARG A 22 -24.97 6.88 17.24
N THR A 23 -24.76 7.68 18.26
CA THR A 23 -23.52 8.38 18.56
C THR A 23 -22.63 7.52 19.45
N LEU A 24 -21.31 7.78 19.42
CA LEU A 24 -20.35 7.14 20.31
C LEU A 24 -20.62 7.56 21.75
N GLU A 25 -20.66 6.60 22.66
CA GLU A 25 -20.82 6.83 24.07
C GLU A 25 -19.47 7.17 24.76
N PRO A 26 -19.44 7.77 25.95
CA PRO A 26 -18.20 8.12 26.64
C PRO A 26 -17.25 6.93 26.84
N ALA A 27 -17.78 5.73 27.04
CA ALA A 27 -16.97 4.49 27.15
C ALA A 27 -16.26 4.16 25.83
N ASP A 28 -16.89 4.35 24.68
CA ASP A 28 -16.27 4.12 23.37
C ASP A 28 -15.15 5.12 23.11
N ILE A 29 -15.35 6.39 23.49
CA ILE A 29 -14.33 7.43 23.40
C ILE A 29 -13.14 7.12 24.31
N ALA A 30 -13.38 6.64 25.53
CA ALA A 30 -12.32 6.25 26.44
C ALA A 30 -11.48 5.09 25.89
N VAL A 31 -12.10 4.07 25.32
CA VAL A 31 -11.40 2.94 24.69
C VAL A 31 -10.59 3.41 23.48
N LEU A 32 -11.14 4.29 22.66
CA LEU A 32 -10.47 4.89 21.51
C LEU A 32 -9.21 5.66 21.93
N VAL A 33 -9.31 6.49 22.97
CA VAL A 33 -8.17 7.27 23.49
C VAL A 33 -7.09 6.33 24.08
N LEU A 34 -7.49 5.33 24.88
CA LEU A 34 -6.57 4.33 25.44
C LEU A 34 -5.83 3.57 24.35
N TYR A 35 -6.52 3.20 23.28
CA TYR A 35 -5.91 2.54 22.13
C TYR A 35 -4.82 3.42 21.50
N PHE A 36 -5.11 4.68 21.21
CA PHE A 36 -4.12 5.60 20.63
C PHE A 36 -2.92 5.83 21.56
N LEU A 37 -3.14 5.97 22.85
CA LEU A 37 -2.06 6.08 23.83
C LEU A 37 -1.18 4.83 23.86
N PHE A 38 -1.78 3.64 23.73
CA PHE A 38 -1.05 2.38 23.69
C PHE A 38 -0.21 2.24 22.41
N VAL A 39 -0.77 2.54 21.24
CA VAL A 39 -0.04 2.54 19.96
C VAL A 39 1.12 3.56 20.00
N LEU A 40 0.88 4.75 20.54
CA LEU A 40 1.92 5.77 20.70
C LEU A 40 3.04 5.29 21.64
N ALA A 41 2.70 4.62 22.74
CA ALA A 41 3.68 4.07 23.67
C ALA A 41 4.56 3.00 23.00
N VAL A 42 3.97 2.10 22.20
CA VAL A 42 4.72 1.09 21.44
C VAL A 42 5.60 1.74 20.37
N GLY A 43 5.11 2.76 19.67
CA GLY A 43 5.89 3.53 18.71
C GLY A 43 7.09 4.22 19.35
N LEU A 44 6.91 4.86 20.51
CA LEU A 44 7.99 5.49 21.28
C LEU A 44 8.97 4.45 21.83
N TRP A 45 8.49 3.31 22.33
CA TRP A 45 9.36 2.22 22.79
C TRP A 45 10.24 1.70 21.65
N SER A 46 9.67 1.43 20.48
CA SER A 46 10.41 1.01 19.30
C SER A 46 11.43 2.08 18.88
N THR A 47 11.05 3.34 18.92
CA THR A 47 11.88 4.51 18.64
C THR A 47 13.13 4.57 19.52
N VAL A 48 13.00 4.21 20.81
CA VAL A 48 14.13 4.18 21.77
C VAL A 48 15.05 2.97 21.52
N LYS A 49 14.46 1.84 21.15
CA LYS A 49 15.18 0.57 20.98
C LYS A 49 15.99 0.49 19.68
N THR A 50 15.53 1.13 18.61
CA THR A 50 16.13 1.01 17.28
C THR A 50 17.20 2.09 17.05
N ARG A 51 18.29 1.73 16.37
CA ARG A 51 19.31 2.69 15.92
C ARG A 51 18.74 3.50 14.74
N ARG A 52 18.57 4.81 14.94
CA ARG A 52 17.95 5.75 13.97
C ARG A 52 18.92 6.78 13.42
N ASP A 53 20.17 6.68 13.80
CA ASP A 53 21.27 7.57 13.49
C ASP A 53 21.89 7.28 12.10
N THR A 54 21.54 6.14 11.50
CA THR A 54 22.00 5.71 10.17
C THR A 54 20.85 5.59 9.18
N VAL A 55 21.13 5.80 7.89
CA VAL A 55 20.19 5.60 6.78
C VAL A 55 19.61 4.19 6.80
N LYS A 56 20.44 3.16 6.97
CA LYS A 56 20.04 1.75 7.08
C LYS A 56 19.10 1.51 8.26
N GLY A 57 19.40 2.12 9.44
CA GLY A 57 18.55 1.99 10.63
C GLY A 57 17.19 2.65 10.47
N TYR A 58 17.13 3.81 9.84
CA TYR A 58 15.90 4.59 9.67
C TYR A 58 15.00 4.04 8.56
N PHE A 59 15.54 3.79 7.35
CA PHE A 59 14.74 3.38 6.19
C PHE A 59 14.56 1.86 6.05
N LEU A 60 15.45 1.03 6.63
CA LEU A 60 15.43 -0.44 6.49
C LEU A 60 15.34 -1.18 7.83
N ALA A 61 14.99 -0.46 8.92
CA ALA A 61 14.84 -1.05 10.25
C ALA A 61 16.06 -1.87 10.73
N GLY A 62 17.26 -1.57 10.21
CA GLY A 62 18.50 -2.26 10.53
C GLY A 62 18.69 -3.63 9.87
N GLY A 63 17.66 -4.20 9.23
CA GLY A 63 17.71 -5.54 8.63
C GLY A 63 17.66 -6.69 9.66
N ASP A 64 17.03 -6.48 10.84
CA ASP A 64 17.00 -7.46 11.94
C ASP A 64 15.60 -8.00 12.25
N MET A 65 14.62 -7.72 11.37
CA MET A 65 13.23 -8.08 11.61
C MET A 65 12.98 -9.59 11.46
N VAL A 66 12.29 -10.18 12.44
CA VAL A 66 11.86 -11.58 12.39
C VAL A 66 10.57 -11.74 11.56
N TRP A 67 10.20 -12.97 11.18
CA TRP A 67 9.11 -13.25 10.24
C TRP A 67 7.73 -12.74 10.66
N TRP A 68 7.38 -12.82 11.96
CA TRP A 68 6.02 -12.48 12.40
C TRP A 68 5.70 -10.96 12.38
N PRO A 69 6.58 -10.01 12.77
CA PRO A 69 6.30 -8.60 12.59
C PRO A 69 6.28 -8.21 11.11
N VAL A 70 7.16 -8.81 10.30
CA VAL A 70 7.15 -8.57 8.86
C VAL A 70 5.82 -9.01 8.25
N GLY A 71 5.35 -10.23 8.54
CA GLY A 71 4.08 -10.74 8.03
C GLY A 71 2.88 -9.94 8.50
N ALA A 72 2.83 -9.56 9.77
CA ALA A 72 1.79 -8.73 10.33
C ALA A 72 1.80 -7.32 9.69
N SER A 73 2.97 -6.72 9.50
CA SER A 73 3.10 -5.41 8.86
C SER A 73 2.74 -5.45 7.37
N LEU A 74 3.07 -6.53 6.65
CA LEU A 74 2.63 -6.74 5.27
C LEU A 74 1.09 -6.78 5.18
N PHE A 75 0.44 -7.47 6.10
CA PHE A 75 -1.01 -7.53 6.16
C PHE A 75 -1.62 -6.18 6.53
N ALA A 76 -1.15 -5.53 7.60
CA ALA A 76 -1.65 -4.22 8.05
C ALA A 76 -1.47 -3.11 7.01
N SER A 77 -0.36 -3.13 6.27
CA SER A 77 -0.11 -2.14 5.20
C SER A 77 -1.07 -2.29 4.03
N ASN A 78 -1.49 -3.53 3.76
CA ASN A 78 -2.45 -3.84 2.71
C ASN A 78 -3.90 -3.57 3.17
N VAL A 79 -4.27 -4.03 4.37
CA VAL A 79 -5.62 -3.90 4.91
C VAL A 79 -5.78 -2.52 5.56
N GLY A 80 -6.08 -1.52 4.73
CA GLY A 80 -6.38 -0.16 5.16
C GLY A 80 -7.86 0.13 5.33
N SER A 81 -8.22 1.39 5.53
CA SER A 81 -9.61 1.86 5.60
C SER A 81 -10.41 1.54 4.33
N GLY A 82 -9.76 1.52 3.17
CA GLY A 82 -10.37 1.11 1.91
C GLY A 82 -10.96 -0.30 1.92
N HIS A 83 -10.42 -1.21 2.74
CA HIS A 83 -10.97 -2.55 2.92
C HIS A 83 -12.19 -2.53 3.86
N PHE A 84 -12.12 -1.86 5.00
CA PHE A 84 -13.23 -1.79 5.95
C PHE A 84 -14.43 -1.04 5.41
N VAL A 85 -14.21 0.01 4.65
CA VAL A 85 -15.27 0.83 4.05
C VAL A 85 -15.61 0.32 2.66
N GLY A 86 -14.62 0.28 1.76
CA GLY A 86 -14.85 0.02 0.34
C GLY A 86 -15.06 -1.45 0.01
N LEU A 87 -14.21 -2.39 0.49
CA LEU A 87 -14.38 -3.82 0.20
C LEU A 87 -15.66 -4.37 0.83
N ALA A 88 -15.98 -3.99 2.08
CA ALA A 88 -17.22 -4.37 2.73
C ALA A 88 -18.44 -3.72 2.06
N GLY A 89 -18.33 -2.46 1.63
CA GLY A 89 -19.35 -1.76 0.85
C GLY A 89 -19.62 -2.43 -0.49
N SER A 90 -18.56 -2.81 -1.22
CA SER A 90 -18.71 -3.56 -2.46
C SER A 90 -19.28 -4.96 -2.23
N GLY A 91 -18.95 -5.62 -1.10
CA GLY A 91 -19.60 -6.85 -0.66
C GLY A 91 -21.10 -6.68 -0.43
N ALA A 92 -21.51 -5.57 0.22
CA ALA A 92 -22.92 -5.23 0.42
C ALA A 92 -23.65 -4.96 -0.89
N ALA A 93 -23.04 -4.25 -1.83
CA ALA A 93 -23.63 -3.88 -3.11
C ALA A 93 -23.67 -5.03 -4.11
N ALA A 94 -22.55 -5.72 -4.29
CA ALA A 94 -22.32 -6.67 -5.37
C ALA A 94 -22.11 -8.12 -4.91
N GLY A 95 -21.93 -8.37 -3.61
CA GLY A 95 -21.72 -9.72 -3.08
C GLY A 95 -20.26 -10.17 -3.10
N LEU A 96 -20.03 -11.46 -3.27
CA LEU A 96 -18.77 -12.17 -2.98
C LEU A 96 -17.63 -11.91 -3.97
N SER A 97 -17.93 -11.53 -5.22
CA SER A 97 -16.94 -11.45 -6.31
C SER A 97 -15.77 -10.52 -6.02
N VAL A 98 -15.97 -9.48 -5.21
CA VAL A 98 -14.91 -8.56 -4.80
C VAL A 98 -13.79 -9.24 -3.99
N THR A 99 -14.06 -10.43 -3.40
CA THR A 99 -13.05 -11.24 -2.69
C THR A 99 -11.93 -11.71 -3.62
N ALA A 100 -12.17 -11.73 -4.92
CA ALA A 100 -11.18 -12.09 -5.93
C ALA A 100 -9.92 -11.22 -5.84
N TYR A 101 -10.05 -9.94 -5.45
CA TYR A 101 -8.91 -9.04 -5.23
C TYR A 101 -7.98 -9.54 -4.12
N GLU A 102 -8.58 -10.03 -3.03
CA GLU A 102 -7.83 -10.56 -1.90
C GLU A 102 -7.17 -11.91 -2.23
N PHE A 103 -7.91 -12.80 -2.88
CA PHE A 103 -7.40 -14.11 -3.26
C PHE A 103 -6.29 -14.03 -4.32
N ASN A 104 -6.38 -13.10 -5.27
CA ASN A 104 -5.31 -12.85 -6.22
C ASN A 104 -4.02 -12.38 -5.51
N GLY A 105 -4.16 -11.56 -4.48
CA GLY A 105 -3.04 -11.10 -3.65
C GLY A 105 -2.29 -12.24 -2.95
N ILE A 106 -2.93 -13.39 -2.65
CA ILE A 106 -2.25 -14.57 -2.08
C ILE A 106 -1.16 -15.07 -3.02
N PHE A 107 -1.48 -15.25 -4.30
CA PHE A 107 -0.49 -15.71 -5.27
C PHE A 107 0.63 -14.70 -5.48
N SER A 108 0.30 -13.42 -5.55
CA SER A 108 1.27 -12.35 -5.79
C SER A 108 2.27 -12.18 -4.64
N VAL A 109 1.83 -12.25 -3.38
CA VAL A 109 2.74 -12.17 -2.20
C VAL A 109 3.65 -13.40 -2.09
N LEU A 110 3.17 -14.57 -2.51
CA LEU A 110 4.00 -15.76 -2.58
C LEU A 110 5.03 -15.66 -3.73
N MET A 111 4.65 -15.09 -4.88
CA MET A 111 5.60 -14.80 -5.97
C MET A 111 6.67 -13.80 -5.54
N LEU A 112 6.33 -12.77 -4.77
CA LEU A 112 7.32 -11.87 -4.19
C LEU A 112 8.42 -12.67 -3.46
N ALA A 113 8.03 -13.54 -2.54
CA ALA A 113 8.95 -14.22 -1.64
C ALA A 113 9.83 -15.29 -2.33
N TRP A 114 9.29 -16.04 -3.30
CA TRP A 114 10.00 -17.13 -3.95
C TRP A 114 10.67 -16.77 -5.26
N ILE A 115 10.18 -15.74 -5.95
CA ILE A 115 10.64 -15.37 -7.29
C ILE A 115 11.39 -14.04 -7.27
N PHE A 116 10.74 -12.95 -6.83
CA PHE A 116 11.30 -11.61 -6.94
C PHE A 116 12.33 -11.29 -5.85
N LEU A 117 12.06 -11.64 -4.60
CA LEU A 117 12.96 -11.34 -3.49
C LEU A 117 14.37 -11.92 -3.64
N PRO A 118 14.57 -13.16 -4.12
CA PRO A 118 15.91 -13.67 -4.43
C PRO A 118 16.66 -12.83 -5.48
N ILE A 119 15.97 -12.24 -6.46
CA ILE A 119 16.59 -11.34 -7.45
C ILE A 119 17.00 -10.02 -6.78
N TYR A 120 16.12 -9.43 -5.97
CA TYR A 120 16.38 -8.17 -5.29
C TYR A 120 17.56 -8.26 -4.32
N ILE A 121 17.63 -9.34 -3.55
CA ILE A 121 18.77 -9.62 -2.65
C ILE A 121 20.05 -9.83 -3.44
N ALA A 122 20.02 -10.61 -4.53
CA ALA A 122 21.19 -10.88 -5.35
C ALA A 122 21.74 -9.62 -6.03
N GLY A 123 20.85 -8.76 -6.51
CA GLY A 123 21.18 -7.53 -7.21
C GLY A 123 21.59 -6.37 -6.29
N GLN A 124 21.44 -6.50 -4.98
CA GLN A 124 21.61 -5.40 -4.01
C GLN A 124 20.82 -4.15 -4.42
N VAL A 125 19.63 -4.38 -4.98
CA VAL A 125 18.77 -3.31 -5.52
C VAL A 125 18.09 -2.62 -4.37
N ASP A 126 18.45 -1.38 -4.10
CA ASP A 126 17.65 -0.46 -3.31
C ASP A 126 16.45 -0.07 -4.18
N MET A 127 15.28 -0.62 -3.85
CA MET A 127 14.12 -0.60 -4.74
C MET A 127 13.46 0.77 -4.86
N TYR A 128 13.28 1.14 -6.10
CA TYR A 128 12.50 2.26 -6.62
C TYR A 128 11.04 1.85 -6.85
N ALA A 129 10.06 2.50 -6.31
CA ALA A 129 8.75 2.70 -6.91
C ALA A 129 7.76 3.49 -6.01
N GLY A 130 7.18 4.51 -6.59
CA GLY A 130 6.31 5.49 -5.93
C GLY A 130 4.83 5.14 -5.93
N ALA A 131 4.24 5.70 -5.19
CA ALA A 131 3.20 6.23 -4.35
C ALA A 131 1.82 6.47 -4.99
N ILE A 132 0.83 6.57 -4.21
CA ILE A 132 -0.37 7.41 -4.11
C ILE A 132 -1.57 6.57 -3.66
N PHE A 133 -2.13 6.84 -2.49
CA PHE A 133 -3.57 6.92 -2.24
C PHE A 133 -3.93 7.23 -0.79
N ILE A 134 -4.87 8.16 -0.60
CA ILE A 134 -5.54 8.48 0.68
C ILE A 134 -7.01 8.71 0.40
N GLN A 135 -7.93 8.09 1.16
CA GLN A 135 -9.17 8.75 1.60
C GLN A 135 -10.13 7.88 2.44
N GLN A 136 -10.67 8.48 3.42
CA GLN A 136 -12.04 8.68 3.91
C GLN A 136 -12.55 7.81 5.07
N SER A 137 -12.89 8.45 6.17
CA SER A 137 -14.09 8.34 7.04
C SER A 137 -13.92 9.01 8.39
N LEU A 138 -14.73 10.05 8.71
CA LEU A 138 -15.20 10.39 10.06
C LEU A 138 -16.05 11.66 10.03
N HIS A 139 -17.26 11.64 10.62
CA HIS A 139 -18.22 12.77 10.73
C HIS A 139 -17.82 13.87 11.74
N LEU A 140 -16.56 14.07 11.98
CA LEU A 140 -16.01 15.33 12.47
C LEU A 140 -15.79 16.20 11.25
N ASN A 141 -15.76 17.52 11.42
CA ASN A 141 -15.37 18.42 10.34
C ASN A 141 -14.22 17.74 9.60
N LEU A 142 -14.50 17.15 8.44
CA LEU A 142 -13.64 16.16 7.74
C LEU A 142 -12.19 16.62 7.68
N TYR A 143 -11.99 17.93 7.44
CA TYR A 143 -10.66 18.53 7.39
C TYR A 143 -9.94 18.52 8.74
N LEU A 144 -10.63 18.77 9.85
CA LEU A 144 -9.99 18.77 11.19
C LEU A 144 -9.56 17.37 11.60
N ALA A 145 -10.40 16.36 11.33
CA ALA A 145 -10.08 14.96 11.62
C ALA A 145 -8.91 14.47 10.78
N ILE A 146 -8.89 14.78 9.47
CA ILE A 146 -7.82 14.38 8.56
C ILE A 146 -6.52 15.10 8.92
N VAL A 147 -6.54 16.41 9.18
CA VAL A 147 -5.35 17.17 9.57
C VAL A 147 -4.77 16.65 10.89
N GLY A 148 -5.63 16.36 11.89
CA GLY A 148 -5.19 15.76 13.15
C GLY A 148 -4.56 14.38 12.97
N LEU A 149 -5.18 13.53 12.17
CA LEU A 149 -4.69 12.20 11.85
C LEU A 149 -3.34 12.25 11.10
N LEU A 150 -3.25 13.10 10.07
CA LEU A 150 -2.04 13.31 9.30
C LEU A 150 -0.91 13.89 10.15
N ALA A 151 -1.21 14.79 11.09
CA ALA A 151 -0.22 15.35 12.01
C ALA A 151 0.35 14.28 12.95
N ILE A 152 -0.50 13.43 13.54
CA ILE A 152 -0.07 12.31 14.39
C ILE A 152 0.75 11.30 13.57
N THR A 153 0.28 10.95 12.37
CA THR A 153 0.97 10.03 11.46
C THR A 153 2.35 10.56 11.07
N ALA A 154 2.43 11.84 10.67
CA ALA A 154 3.70 12.49 10.36
C ALA A 154 4.65 12.49 11.56
N LEU A 155 4.15 12.79 12.76
CA LEU A 155 4.95 12.86 13.98
C LEU A 155 5.68 11.54 14.27
N TYR A 156 4.97 10.41 14.28
CA TYR A 156 5.62 9.13 14.61
C TYR A 156 6.40 8.52 13.44
N THR A 157 6.05 8.83 12.18
CA THR A 157 6.84 8.45 11.00
C THR A 157 8.20 9.16 11.02
N ILE A 158 8.19 10.47 11.25
CA ILE A 158 9.40 11.29 11.36
C ILE A 158 10.27 10.87 12.54
N ALA A 159 9.66 10.51 13.67
CA ALA A 159 10.38 10.14 14.88
C ALA A 159 10.92 8.70 14.84
N GLY A 160 10.17 7.75 14.29
CA GLY A 160 10.40 6.31 14.48
C GLY A 160 11.04 5.55 13.31
N GLY A 161 10.90 6.02 12.08
CA GLY A 161 11.34 5.30 10.88
C GLY A 161 10.63 3.94 10.70
N LEU A 162 11.13 3.11 9.77
CA LEU A 162 10.49 1.85 9.37
C LEU A 162 10.32 0.84 10.53
N ALA A 163 11.24 0.77 11.47
CA ALA A 163 11.15 -0.18 12.58
C ALA A 163 9.94 0.10 13.48
N ALA A 164 9.68 1.38 13.80
CA ALA A 164 8.52 1.74 14.58
C ALA A 164 7.22 1.40 13.83
N VAL A 165 7.19 1.65 12.53
CA VAL A 165 6.05 1.30 11.66
C VAL A 165 5.77 -0.21 11.72
N ILE A 166 6.77 -1.08 11.53
CA ILE A 166 6.59 -2.53 11.54
C ILE A 166 6.06 -3.04 12.89
N TYR A 167 6.56 -2.54 14.02
CA TYR A 167 6.07 -2.98 15.34
C TYR A 167 4.68 -2.44 15.67
N THR A 168 4.37 -1.20 15.30
CA THR A 168 3.00 -0.66 15.47
C THR A 168 2.00 -1.37 14.56
N ASP A 169 2.38 -1.69 13.32
CA ASP A 169 1.56 -2.48 12.40
C ASP A 169 1.27 -3.88 12.95
N ALA A 170 2.25 -4.54 13.55
CA ALA A 170 2.06 -5.86 14.14
C ALA A 170 1.06 -5.84 15.31
N LEU A 171 1.13 -4.82 16.16
CA LEU A 171 0.15 -4.61 17.23
C LEU A 171 -1.25 -4.32 16.66
N GLN A 172 -1.32 -3.43 15.68
CA GLN A 172 -2.57 -3.06 15.01
C GLN A 172 -3.23 -4.27 14.33
N THR A 173 -2.44 -5.12 13.66
CA THR A 173 -2.93 -6.37 13.07
C THR A 173 -3.58 -7.27 14.11
N LEU A 174 -2.95 -7.47 15.26
CA LEU A 174 -3.49 -8.32 16.31
C LEU A 174 -4.84 -7.80 16.82
N ILE A 175 -4.91 -6.50 17.12
CA ILE A 175 -6.13 -5.87 17.65
C ILE A 175 -7.24 -5.87 16.58
N MET A 176 -6.87 -5.59 15.32
CA MET A 176 -7.77 -5.63 14.17
C MET A 176 -8.39 -7.02 13.99
N LEU A 177 -7.59 -8.07 14.05
CA LEU A 177 -8.10 -9.45 13.91
C LEU A 177 -9.07 -9.80 15.03
N ILE A 178 -8.75 -9.48 16.29
CA ILE A 178 -9.63 -9.75 17.44
C ILE A 178 -10.96 -9.00 17.25
N GLY A 179 -10.93 -7.71 16.94
CA GLY A 179 -12.14 -6.92 16.77
C GLY A 179 -12.99 -7.36 15.58
N ALA A 180 -12.37 -7.59 14.42
CA ALA A 180 -13.08 -7.99 13.21
C ALA A 180 -13.67 -9.40 13.31
N LEU A 181 -12.97 -10.36 13.92
CA LEU A 181 -13.51 -11.71 14.20
C LEU A 181 -14.68 -11.65 15.19
N THR A 182 -14.62 -10.76 16.18
CA THR A 182 -15.73 -10.53 17.10
C THR A 182 -16.95 -10.00 16.36
N LEU A 183 -16.78 -8.98 15.51
CA LEU A 183 -17.88 -8.43 14.69
C LEU A 183 -18.46 -9.50 13.75
N MET A 184 -17.60 -10.31 13.13
CA MET A 184 -18.03 -11.44 12.29
C MET A 184 -18.96 -12.37 13.08
N GLY A 185 -18.57 -12.76 14.30
CA GLY A 185 -19.38 -13.62 15.16
C GLY A 185 -20.76 -13.03 15.45
N TYR A 186 -20.83 -11.76 15.84
CA TYR A 186 -22.10 -11.05 16.05
C TYR A 186 -22.92 -10.95 14.76
N SER A 187 -22.27 -10.69 13.62
CA SER A 187 -22.92 -10.56 12.32
C SER A 187 -23.60 -11.87 11.89
N PHE A 188 -22.89 -12.99 11.97
CA PHE A 188 -23.47 -14.29 11.62
C PHE A 188 -24.55 -14.74 12.61
N ALA A 189 -24.39 -14.44 13.89
CA ALA A 189 -25.45 -14.72 14.89
C ALA A 189 -26.74 -13.95 14.59
N ALA A 190 -26.65 -12.69 14.14
CA ALA A 190 -27.80 -11.84 13.84
C ALA A 190 -28.61 -12.31 12.61
N VAL A 191 -27.97 -12.91 11.62
CA VAL A 191 -28.67 -13.36 10.39
C VAL A 191 -29.05 -14.83 10.41
N GLY A 192 -28.52 -15.64 11.34
CA GLY A 192 -28.77 -17.09 11.42
C GLY A 192 -27.74 -17.92 10.66
N GLY A 193 -26.48 -17.47 10.65
CA GLY A 193 -25.37 -18.16 10.00
C GLY A 193 -25.31 -17.95 8.49
N MET A 194 -24.56 -18.81 7.79
CA MET A 194 -24.35 -18.70 6.35
C MET A 194 -25.63 -19.00 5.54
N GLU A 195 -26.44 -19.96 5.99
CA GLU A 195 -27.71 -20.30 5.34
C GLU A 195 -28.69 -19.13 5.46
N GLY A 196 -28.84 -18.56 6.66
CA GLY A 196 -29.67 -17.39 6.87
C GLY A 196 -29.21 -16.16 6.08
N LEU A 197 -27.88 -16.00 5.88
CA LEU A 197 -27.35 -14.96 5.01
C LEU A 197 -27.78 -15.18 3.55
N LYS A 198 -27.64 -16.40 3.03
CA LYS A 198 -28.00 -16.72 1.63
C LYS A 198 -29.49 -16.47 1.37
N GLU A 199 -30.38 -16.89 2.27
CA GLU A 199 -31.83 -16.68 2.11
C GLU A 199 -32.21 -15.21 2.18
N LYS A 200 -31.71 -14.50 3.22
CA LYS A 200 -32.14 -13.12 3.51
C LYS A 200 -31.52 -12.10 2.58
N TYR A 201 -30.34 -12.36 1.98
CA TYR A 201 -29.65 -11.40 1.12
C TYR A 201 -30.48 -11.04 -0.11
N PHE A 202 -31.13 -12.01 -0.75
CA PHE A 202 -31.97 -11.79 -1.93
C PHE A 202 -33.31 -11.11 -1.58
N LEU A 203 -33.71 -11.13 -0.31
CA LEU A 203 -34.90 -10.44 0.19
C LEU A 203 -34.61 -9.01 0.70
N ALA A 204 -33.34 -8.63 0.78
CA ALA A 204 -32.89 -7.35 1.33
C ALA A 204 -33.06 -6.23 0.29
N LEU A 205 -34.30 -5.76 0.15
CA LEU A 205 -34.71 -4.68 -0.74
C LEU A 205 -34.99 -3.41 0.07
N ALA A 206 -34.53 -2.26 -0.45
CA ALA A 206 -34.89 -0.98 0.16
C ALA A 206 -36.40 -0.66 -0.05
N SER A 207 -37.09 -0.26 1.02
CA SER A 207 -38.54 0.05 0.99
C SER A 207 -38.85 1.29 0.16
N ASN A 208 -37.91 2.19 -0.02
CA ASN A 208 -38.02 3.44 -0.78
C ASN A 208 -37.69 3.32 -2.28
N ARG A 209 -37.63 2.11 -2.81
CA ARG A 209 -37.33 1.83 -4.21
C ARG A 209 -38.55 2.09 -5.10
N SER A 210 -38.37 2.76 -6.25
CA SER A 210 -39.40 2.84 -7.28
C SER A 210 -39.71 1.45 -7.85
N GLY A 211 -40.97 1.06 -7.97
CA GLY A 211 -41.39 -0.31 -8.28
C GLY A 211 -40.86 -0.89 -9.59
N ASN A 212 -40.50 -0.04 -10.57
CA ASN A 212 -39.98 -0.44 -11.89
C ASN A 212 -38.47 -0.23 -12.03
N SER A 213 -37.77 0.23 -10.99
CA SER A 213 -36.33 0.47 -11.05
C SER A 213 -35.54 -0.79 -10.78
N SER A 214 -34.46 -1.02 -11.52
CA SER A 214 -33.46 -2.07 -11.27
C SER A 214 -32.47 -1.68 -10.17
N CYS A 215 -32.53 -0.43 -9.69
CA CYS A 215 -31.62 0.13 -8.71
C CYS A 215 -31.79 -0.51 -7.34
N GLY A 216 -30.67 -0.80 -6.67
CA GLY A 216 -30.68 -1.36 -5.32
C GLY A 216 -31.10 -2.84 -5.23
N LEU A 217 -31.35 -3.52 -6.37
CA LEU A 217 -31.60 -4.97 -6.37
C LEU A 217 -30.34 -5.76 -5.96
N PRO A 218 -30.49 -6.82 -5.16
CA PRO A 218 -29.40 -7.78 -4.95
C PRO A 218 -29.17 -8.54 -6.25
N ARG A 219 -27.90 -8.80 -6.56
CA ARG A 219 -27.53 -9.55 -7.76
C ARG A 219 -27.83 -11.04 -7.57
N GLU A 220 -28.28 -11.69 -8.64
CA GLU A 220 -28.54 -13.15 -8.63
C GLU A 220 -27.25 -13.96 -8.44
N ASP A 221 -26.13 -13.47 -9.00
CA ASP A 221 -24.80 -14.05 -8.91
C ASP A 221 -23.98 -13.57 -7.69
N ALA A 222 -24.64 -13.02 -6.64
CA ALA A 222 -23.97 -12.42 -5.47
C ALA A 222 -23.05 -13.37 -4.69
N PHE A 223 -23.28 -14.69 -4.75
CA PHE A 223 -22.47 -15.71 -4.05
C PHE A 223 -21.47 -16.43 -4.96
N HIS A 224 -21.24 -15.94 -6.20
CA HIS A 224 -20.27 -16.46 -7.13
C HIS A 224 -19.14 -15.47 -7.39
N ILE A 225 -17.90 -15.99 -7.45
CA ILE A 225 -16.72 -15.18 -7.80
C ILE A 225 -16.63 -15.02 -9.32
N PHE A 226 -16.85 -16.10 -10.08
CA PHE A 226 -16.79 -16.07 -11.54
C PHE A 226 -18.13 -15.67 -12.11
N ARG A 227 -18.15 -14.53 -12.78
CA ARG A 227 -19.33 -13.92 -13.37
C ARG A 227 -19.20 -13.80 -14.87
N ASP A 228 -20.32 -13.51 -15.54
CA ASP A 228 -20.38 -13.36 -17.00
C ASP A 228 -19.23 -12.48 -17.55
N PRO A 229 -18.55 -12.92 -18.64
CA PRO A 229 -17.39 -12.21 -19.15
C PRO A 229 -17.70 -10.89 -19.85
N LEU A 230 -18.95 -10.64 -20.27
CA LEU A 230 -19.32 -9.46 -21.08
C LEU A 230 -20.19 -8.45 -20.33
N THR A 231 -21.14 -8.93 -19.54
CA THR A 231 -22.20 -8.09 -18.93
C THR A 231 -22.01 -7.82 -17.45
N SER A 232 -21.06 -8.51 -16.80
CA SER A 232 -20.86 -8.42 -15.37
C SER A 232 -20.03 -7.19 -14.97
N ASP A 233 -20.28 -6.70 -13.73
CA ASP A 233 -19.48 -5.69 -13.04
C ASP A 233 -18.04 -6.16 -12.73
N LEU A 234 -17.83 -7.46 -12.60
CA LEU A 234 -16.52 -8.10 -12.40
C LEU A 234 -16.39 -9.33 -13.29
N PRO A 235 -16.06 -9.16 -14.57
CA PRO A 235 -15.98 -10.25 -15.54
C PRO A 235 -14.84 -11.21 -15.21
N TRP A 236 -15.08 -12.54 -15.24
CA TRP A 236 -14.11 -13.53 -14.79
C TRP A 236 -12.73 -13.48 -15.52
N PRO A 237 -12.65 -13.20 -16.85
CA PRO A 237 -11.31 -13.09 -17.47
C PRO A 237 -10.54 -11.88 -16.98
N GLY A 238 -11.26 -10.76 -16.72
CA GLY A 238 -10.69 -9.57 -16.12
C GLY A 238 -10.17 -9.83 -14.69
N ILE A 239 -10.90 -10.61 -13.90
CA ILE A 239 -10.49 -11.03 -12.55
C ILE A 239 -9.19 -11.87 -12.61
N LEU A 240 -9.12 -12.86 -13.48
CA LEU A 240 -7.96 -13.76 -13.54
C LEU A 240 -6.72 -13.09 -14.14
N PHE A 241 -6.87 -12.37 -15.24
CA PHE A 241 -5.73 -11.84 -15.99
C PHE A 241 -5.53 -10.33 -15.80
N GLY A 242 -6.61 -9.55 -15.87
CA GLY A 242 -6.54 -8.10 -15.79
C GLY A 242 -6.16 -7.59 -14.39
N MET A 243 -6.67 -8.24 -13.35
CA MET A 243 -6.38 -7.92 -11.96
C MET A 243 -5.00 -8.43 -11.50
N SER A 244 -4.52 -9.54 -12.05
CA SER A 244 -3.24 -10.13 -11.65
C SER A 244 -2.06 -9.20 -11.90
N ILE A 245 -2.14 -8.33 -12.91
CA ILE A 245 -1.05 -7.42 -13.27
C ILE A 245 -0.90 -6.27 -12.25
N PRO A 246 -1.94 -5.50 -11.89
CA PRO A 246 -1.88 -4.57 -10.77
C PRO A 246 -1.51 -5.23 -9.44
N SER A 247 -1.98 -6.46 -9.19
CA SER A 247 -1.61 -7.23 -8.01
C SER A 247 -0.11 -7.56 -7.97
N LEU A 248 0.49 -7.95 -9.10
CA LEU A 248 1.93 -8.16 -9.21
C LEU A 248 2.71 -6.86 -8.97
N TRP A 249 2.24 -5.74 -9.52
CA TRP A 249 2.84 -4.44 -9.22
C TRP A 249 2.83 -4.20 -7.70
N TYR A 250 1.67 -4.25 -7.06
CA TYR A 250 1.49 -3.94 -5.66
C TYR A 250 2.34 -4.83 -4.72
N TRP A 251 2.34 -6.15 -4.96
CA TRP A 251 3.03 -7.08 -4.07
C TRP A 251 4.52 -7.26 -4.41
N CYS A 252 4.89 -7.22 -5.68
CA CYS A 252 6.25 -7.59 -6.10
C CYS A 252 7.13 -6.39 -6.42
N THR A 253 6.57 -5.20 -6.71
CA THR A 253 7.36 -4.05 -7.17
C THR A 253 7.14 -2.79 -6.34
N ASP A 254 6.05 -2.69 -5.55
CA ASP A 254 5.81 -1.53 -4.71
C ASP A 254 6.78 -1.48 -3.52
N GLN A 255 7.41 -0.31 -3.35
CA GLN A 255 8.35 -0.04 -2.26
C GLN A 255 7.72 -0.30 -0.88
N VAL A 256 6.44 0.02 -0.70
CA VAL A 256 5.72 -0.19 0.58
C VAL A 256 5.85 -1.64 1.05
N ILE A 257 5.70 -2.59 0.16
CA ILE A 257 5.70 -4.03 0.47
C ILE A 257 7.12 -4.59 0.46
N VAL A 258 7.89 -4.29 -0.60
CA VAL A 258 9.23 -4.86 -0.79
C VAL A 258 10.21 -4.38 0.29
N GLN A 259 10.16 -3.11 0.68
CA GLN A 259 11.00 -2.56 1.75
C GLN A 259 10.82 -3.30 3.09
N ARG A 260 9.60 -3.75 3.42
CA ARG A 260 9.33 -4.55 4.63
C ARG A 260 9.90 -5.95 4.55
N THR A 261 9.83 -6.58 3.39
CA THR A 261 10.40 -7.92 3.19
C THR A 261 11.94 -7.87 3.23
N LEU A 262 12.54 -6.80 2.70
CA LEU A 262 13.99 -6.56 2.77
C LEU A 262 14.48 -6.15 4.17
N ALA A 263 13.60 -5.66 5.06
CA ALA A 263 13.92 -5.41 6.46
C ALA A 263 14.05 -6.70 7.29
N ALA A 264 13.70 -7.86 6.75
CA ALA A 264 13.82 -9.15 7.41
C ALA A 264 15.27 -9.56 7.60
N LYS A 265 15.57 -10.31 8.69
CA LYS A 265 16.89 -10.75 9.08
C LYS A 265 17.60 -11.62 8.03
N ASN A 266 16.84 -12.44 7.32
CA ASN A 266 17.33 -13.28 6.22
C ASN A 266 16.18 -13.72 5.31
N LEU A 267 16.51 -14.40 4.20
CA LEU A 267 15.52 -14.85 3.20
C LEU A 267 14.44 -15.76 3.81
N SER A 268 14.79 -16.66 4.73
CA SER A 268 13.81 -17.54 5.39
C SER A 268 12.81 -16.78 6.25
N HIS A 269 13.24 -15.74 6.96
CA HIS A 269 12.33 -14.86 7.70
C HIS A 269 11.43 -14.03 6.77
N ALA A 270 11.94 -13.56 5.65
CA ALA A 270 11.13 -12.87 4.64
C ALA A 270 10.07 -13.79 4.01
N LYS A 271 10.43 -15.02 3.64
CA LYS A 271 9.50 -16.04 3.16
C LYS A 271 8.44 -16.39 4.20
N GLY A 272 8.84 -16.59 5.46
CA GLY A 272 7.92 -16.86 6.56
C GLY A 272 6.92 -15.72 6.80
N GLY A 273 7.37 -14.47 6.73
CA GLY A 273 6.50 -13.29 6.82
C GLY A 273 5.50 -13.21 5.66
N SER A 274 5.96 -13.44 4.44
CA SER A 274 5.09 -13.45 3.25
C SER A 274 4.06 -14.58 3.29
N LEU A 275 4.43 -15.77 3.79
CA LEU A 275 3.50 -16.88 4.04
C LEU A 275 2.44 -16.51 5.06
N MET A 276 2.84 -15.92 6.18
CA MET A 276 1.88 -15.43 7.18
C MET A 276 0.90 -14.43 6.56
N ALA A 277 1.39 -13.46 5.78
CA ALA A 277 0.54 -12.50 5.09
C ALA A 277 -0.41 -13.18 4.10
N ALA A 278 0.06 -14.21 3.37
CA ALA A 278 -0.76 -14.99 2.44
C ALA A 278 -1.93 -15.71 3.16
N TYR A 279 -1.67 -16.37 4.29
CA TYR A 279 -2.74 -16.98 5.09
C TYR A 279 -3.72 -15.95 5.64
N LEU A 280 -3.24 -14.82 6.14
CA LEU A 280 -4.09 -13.75 6.65
C LEU A 280 -4.99 -13.15 5.56
N LYS A 281 -4.58 -13.17 4.29
CA LYS A 281 -5.39 -12.69 3.15
C LYS A 281 -6.65 -13.51 2.84
N VAL A 282 -6.80 -14.67 3.45
CA VAL A 282 -8.08 -15.42 3.40
C VAL A 282 -9.14 -14.75 4.27
N LEU A 283 -8.73 -14.09 5.37
CA LEU A 283 -9.64 -13.54 6.37
C LEU A 283 -10.55 -12.40 5.88
N PRO A 284 -10.15 -11.48 4.97
CA PRO A 284 -11.01 -10.39 4.52
C PRO A 284 -12.37 -10.82 3.98
N LEU A 285 -12.47 -12.01 3.36
CA LEU A 285 -13.75 -12.60 2.99
C LEU A 285 -14.68 -12.70 4.20
N PHE A 286 -14.18 -13.26 5.30
CA PHE A 286 -14.98 -13.54 6.49
C PHE A 286 -15.19 -12.31 7.38
N ILE A 287 -14.17 -11.47 7.51
CA ILE A 287 -14.18 -10.34 8.46
C ILE A 287 -14.63 -9.01 7.84
N MET A 288 -14.77 -8.93 6.51
CA MET A 288 -15.16 -7.70 5.80
C MET A 288 -16.30 -7.94 4.80
N VAL A 289 -16.12 -8.85 3.82
CA VAL A 289 -17.11 -9.05 2.75
C VAL A 289 -18.42 -9.61 3.30
N PHE A 290 -18.38 -10.68 4.07
CA PHE A 290 -19.61 -11.21 4.68
C PHE A 290 -20.26 -10.23 5.66
N PRO A 291 -19.57 -9.56 6.59
CA PRO A 291 -20.18 -8.50 7.38
C PRO A 291 -20.80 -7.38 6.52
N GLY A 292 -20.18 -7.00 5.41
CA GLY A 292 -20.78 -6.07 4.44
C GLY A 292 -22.12 -6.57 3.90
N MET A 293 -22.18 -7.83 3.46
CA MET A 293 -23.42 -8.47 2.99
C MET A 293 -24.47 -8.57 4.11
N VAL A 294 -24.05 -8.90 5.35
CA VAL A 294 -24.92 -8.91 6.53
C VAL A 294 -25.49 -7.53 6.83
N SER A 295 -24.68 -6.47 6.68
CA SER A 295 -25.13 -5.10 6.87
C SER A 295 -26.26 -4.72 5.90
N ARG A 296 -26.18 -5.17 4.65
CA ARG A 296 -27.26 -5.02 3.68
C ARG A 296 -28.54 -5.73 4.13
N VAL A 297 -28.41 -6.94 4.67
CA VAL A 297 -29.58 -7.72 5.17
C VAL A 297 -30.25 -7.02 6.34
N LEU A 298 -29.47 -6.48 7.27
CA LEU A 298 -30.00 -5.86 8.49
C LEU A 298 -30.49 -4.41 8.26
N PHE A 299 -29.87 -3.67 7.34
CA PHE A 299 -30.13 -2.24 7.10
C PHE A 299 -30.37 -1.94 5.62
N PRO A 300 -31.33 -2.61 4.94
CA PRO A 300 -31.51 -2.47 3.49
C PRO A 300 -31.84 -1.04 3.05
N ASP A 301 -32.65 -0.31 3.82
CA ASP A 301 -33.07 1.06 3.48
C ASP A 301 -31.93 2.08 3.46
N GLN A 302 -30.88 1.83 4.22
CA GLN A 302 -29.72 2.71 4.30
C GLN A 302 -28.60 2.24 3.37
N VAL A 303 -28.21 0.95 3.47
CA VAL A 303 -27.05 0.38 2.76
C VAL A 303 -27.35 0.12 1.28
N ALA A 304 -28.59 -0.30 0.97
CA ALA A 304 -29.05 -0.54 -0.40
C ALA A 304 -29.91 0.61 -0.95
N CYS A 305 -29.73 1.82 -0.43
CA CYS A 305 -30.43 3.01 -0.84
C CYS A 305 -30.41 3.17 -2.37
N ALA A 306 -31.58 3.38 -2.98
CA ALA A 306 -31.77 3.48 -4.42
C ALA A 306 -32.19 4.89 -4.89
N ASP A 307 -32.82 5.68 -4.01
CA ASP A 307 -33.25 7.03 -4.31
C ASP A 307 -32.12 8.04 -4.08
N PRO A 308 -31.71 8.84 -5.09
CA PRO A 308 -30.60 9.78 -4.97
C PRO A 308 -30.78 10.85 -3.88
N GLU A 309 -32.01 11.34 -3.65
CA GLU A 309 -32.27 12.37 -2.63
C GLU A 309 -32.14 11.78 -1.21
N ILE A 310 -32.61 10.55 -1.03
CA ILE A 310 -32.52 9.84 0.24
C ILE A 310 -31.08 9.42 0.48
N CYS A 311 -30.37 8.88 -0.53
CA CYS A 311 -28.95 8.54 -0.43
C CYS A 311 -28.11 9.77 -0.06
N GLN A 312 -28.38 10.94 -0.66
CA GLN A 312 -27.71 12.20 -0.32
C GLN A 312 -27.90 12.58 1.16
N LYS A 313 -29.10 12.34 1.71
CA LYS A 313 -29.40 12.62 3.13
C LYS A 313 -28.75 11.59 4.08
N VAL A 314 -28.70 10.32 3.68
CA VAL A 314 -28.20 9.21 4.52
C VAL A 314 -26.68 9.18 4.57
N CYS A 315 -26.00 9.29 3.44
CA CYS A 315 -24.55 9.11 3.33
C CYS A 315 -23.80 10.23 2.59
N SER A 316 -24.50 11.33 2.26
CA SER A 316 -23.94 12.46 1.49
C SER A 316 -23.41 12.06 0.09
N ASN A 317 -23.86 10.93 -0.46
CA ASN A 317 -23.50 10.45 -1.79
C ASN A 317 -24.77 10.04 -2.56
N PRO A 318 -25.16 10.75 -3.63
CA PRO A 318 -26.38 10.46 -4.39
C PRO A 318 -26.29 9.20 -5.25
N ALA A 319 -25.08 8.63 -5.44
CA ALA A 319 -24.86 7.45 -6.26
C ALA A 319 -25.10 6.11 -5.51
N GLY A 320 -25.18 6.15 -4.18
CA GLY A 320 -25.42 4.98 -3.34
C GLY A 320 -24.73 5.08 -1.98
N CYS A 321 -25.14 4.25 -1.03
CA CYS A 321 -24.67 4.28 0.36
C CYS A 321 -23.99 2.98 0.80
N SER A 322 -23.55 2.12 -0.10
CA SER A 322 -22.95 0.84 0.26
C SER A 322 -21.69 0.98 1.13
N ASP A 323 -20.94 2.07 0.97
CA ASP A 323 -19.69 2.32 1.72
C ASP A 323 -19.93 2.53 3.23
N ILE A 324 -21.16 2.85 3.68
CA ILE A 324 -21.48 2.92 5.11
C ILE A 324 -21.73 1.54 5.74
N ALA A 325 -21.75 0.46 4.98
CA ALA A 325 -22.15 -0.88 5.44
C ALA A 325 -21.40 -1.34 6.69
N TYR A 326 -20.06 -1.26 6.68
CA TYR A 326 -19.25 -1.73 7.80
C TYR A 326 -19.34 -0.80 9.02
N PRO A 327 -19.14 0.53 8.91
CA PRO A 327 -19.33 1.45 10.01
C PRO A 327 -20.72 1.34 10.66
N LYS A 328 -21.77 1.21 9.86
CA LYS A 328 -23.14 1.05 10.35
C LYS A 328 -23.30 -0.24 11.17
N LEU A 329 -22.76 -1.35 10.66
CA LEU A 329 -22.80 -2.63 11.36
C LEU A 329 -22.05 -2.57 12.71
N VAL A 330 -20.90 -1.91 12.77
CA VAL A 330 -20.12 -1.68 14.00
C VAL A 330 -20.94 -0.89 15.03
N LEU A 331 -21.56 0.19 14.60
CA LEU A 331 -22.30 1.08 15.50
C LEU A 331 -23.56 0.43 16.07
N GLU A 332 -24.26 -0.39 15.28
CA GLU A 332 -25.56 -0.96 15.68
C GLU A 332 -25.43 -2.30 16.38
N LEU A 333 -24.49 -3.16 15.97
CA LEU A 333 -24.44 -4.53 16.40
C LEU A 333 -23.52 -4.76 17.61
N LEU A 334 -22.44 -3.99 17.72
CA LEU A 334 -21.48 -4.18 18.81
C LEU A 334 -21.93 -3.51 20.12
N PRO A 335 -21.65 -4.13 21.27
CA PRO A 335 -21.88 -3.50 22.57
C PRO A 335 -20.90 -2.33 22.81
N MET A 336 -21.24 -1.50 23.82
CA MET A 336 -20.39 -0.41 24.29
C MET A 336 -18.95 -0.87 24.57
N GLY A 337 -17.97 -0.04 24.28
CA GLY A 337 -16.54 -0.34 24.40
C GLY A 337 -15.98 -1.10 23.19
N LEU A 338 -16.64 -2.15 22.69
CA LEU A 338 -16.23 -2.83 21.45
C LEU A 338 -16.46 -1.98 20.22
N ARG A 339 -17.50 -1.12 20.20
CA ARG A 339 -17.68 -0.10 19.15
C ARG A 339 -16.49 0.83 19.09
N GLY A 340 -16.11 1.40 20.23
CA GLY A 340 -14.95 2.29 20.33
C GLY A 340 -13.66 1.61 19.88
N LEU A 341 -13.45 0.35 20.25
CA LEU A 341 -12.30 -0.44 19.80
C LEU A 341 -12.30 -0.63 18.28
N MET A 342 -13.43 -0.99 17.68
CA MET A 342 -13.52 -1.19 16.22
C MET A 342 -13.35 0.12 15.44
N MET A 343 -13.89 1.23 15.96
CA MET A 343 -13.64 2.55 15.38
C MET A 343 -12.17 2.92 15.46
N ALA A 344 -11.51 2.64 16.59
CA ALA A 344 -10.07 2.83 16.74
C ALA A 344 -9.28 1.99 15.74
N VAL A 345 -9.64 0.74 15.53
CA VAL A 345 -9.01 -0.16 14.55
C VAL A 345 -9.14 0.35 13.12
N MET A 346 -10.31 0.83 12.72
CA MET A 346 -10.51 1.38 11.37
C MET A 346 -9.65 2.63 11.14
N VAL A 347 -9.59 3.52 12.13
CA VAL A 347 -8.72 4.71 12.08
C VAL A 347 -7.24 4.32 12.06
N ALA A 348 -6.86 3.33 12.86
CA ALA A 348 -5.49 2.84 12.90
C ALA A 348 -5.06 2.18 11.58
N ALA A 349 -5.93 1.43 10.94
CA ALA A 349 -5.68 0.85 9.62
C ALA A 349 -5.41 1.95 8.57
N LEU A 350 -6.15 3.06 8.63
CA LEU A 350 -5.87 4.23 7.81
C LEU A 350 -4.49 4.83 8.13
N MET A 351 -4.18 5.02 9.40
CA MET A 351 -2.88 5.57 9.83
C MET A 351 -1.71 4.69 9.40
N SER A 352 -1.81 3.36 9.52
CA SER A 352 -0.78 2.42 9.10
C SER A 352 -0.49 2.54 7.60
N SER A 353 -1.54 2.57 6.77
CA SER A 353 -1.38 2.73 5.32
C SER A 353 -0.72 4.06 4.95
N LEU A 354 -1.14 5.17 5.58
CA LEU A 354 -0.57 6.51 5.36
C LEU A 354 0.91 6.57 5.75
N THR A 355 1.24 6.05 6.92
CA THR A 355 2.63 6.00 7.41
C THR A 355 3.51 5.22 6.45
N SER A 356 3.00 4.12 5.95
CA SER A 356 3.68 3.24 5.01
C SER A 356 4.00 3.95 3.70
N ILE A 357 3.00 4.63 3.14
CA ILE A 357 3.13 5.41 1.90
C ILE A 357 4.12 6.57 2.08
N PHE A 358 3.99 7.34 3.16
CA PHE A 358 4.88 8.47 3.43
C PHE A 358 6.33 8.04 3.64
N ASN A 359 6.55 6.96 4.40
CA ASN A 359 7.89 6.43 4.61
C ASN A 359 8.52 5.95 3.30
N SER A 360 7.79 5.20 2.49
CA SER A 360 8.29 4.65 1.22
C SER A 360 8.53 5.75 0.18
N ALA A 361 7.61 6.70 0.02
CA ALA A 361 7.78 7.83 -0.89
C ALA A 361 8.95 8.73 -0.48
N SER A 362 9.12 8.95 0.84
CA SER A 362 10.27 9.69 1.39
C SER A 362 11.58 8.96 1.11
N THR A 363 11.61 7.64 1.24
CA THR A 363 12.79 6.82 0.93
C THR A 363 13.19 6.98 -0.53
N ILE A 364 12.24 6.82 -1.46
CA ILE A 364 12.48 6.99 -2.90
C ILE A 364 13.01 8.39 -3.22
N PHE A 365 12.31 9.43 -2.75
CA PHE A 365 12.75 10.80 -3.02
C PHE A 365 14.16 11.05 -2.52
N THR A 366 14.47 10.61 -1.32
CA THR A 366 15.75 10.89 -0.66
C THR A 366 16.89 10.08 -1.25
N MET A 367 16.71 8.76 -1.39
CA MET A 367 17.79 7.85 -1.79
C MET A 367 18.04 7.87 -3.29
N ASP A 368 16.99 8.09 -4.08
CA ASP A 368 17.09 7.96 -5.51
C ASP A 368 17.17 9.32 -6.22
N LEU A 369 16.23 10.22 -5.91
CA LEU A 369 16.21 11.52 -6.60
C LEU A 369 17.22 12.49 -5.99
N TRP A 370 17.17 12.71 -4.67
CA TRP A 370 18.05 13.69 -4.02
C TRP A 370 19.51 13.25 -4.05
N ASN A 371 19.80 12.00 -3.77
CA ASN A 371 21.15 11.45 -3.80
C ASN A 371 21.73 11.45 -5.23
N HIS A 372 20.89 11.26 -6.26
CA HIS A 372 21.31 11.44 -7.67
C HIS A 372 21.63 12.89 -8.00
N LEU A 373 20.84 13.85 -7.53
CA LEU A 373 21.08 15.28 -7.73
C LEU A 373 22.30 15.79 -6.92
N ARG A 374 22.54 15.19 -5.75
CA ARG A 374 23.66 15.55 -4.86
C ARG A 374 24.43 14.28 -4.38
N PRO A 375 25.31 13.71 -5.22
CA PRO A 375 26.02 12.46 -4.88
C PRO A 375 26.96 12.55 -3.66
N ARG A 376 27.22 13.76 -3.15
CA ARG A 376 28.05 14.00 -1.95
C ARG A 376 27.22 14.44 -0.74
N ALA A 377 25.92 14.17 -0.73
CA ALA A 377 25.05 14.48 0.40
C ALA A 377 25.47 13.65 1.62
N SER A 378 25.52 14.29 2.81
CA SER A 378 25.78 13.60 4.06
C SER A 378 24.55 12.78 4.50
N GLU A 379 24.74 11.71 5.29
CA GLU A 379 23.61 10.94 5.84
C GLU A 379 22.63 11.81 6.62
N ARG A 380 23.13 12.82 7.35
CA ARG A 380 22.28 13.80 8.05
C ARG A 380 21.43 14.63 7.09
N GLU A 381 21.99 15.04 5.97
CA GLU A 381 21.26 15.79 4.92
C GLU A 381 20.15 14.91 4.34
N LEU A 382 20.43 13.66 3.99
CA LEU A 382 19.46 12.71 3.47
C LEU A 382 18.30 12.51 4.45
N MET A 383 18.57 12.33 5.73
CA MET A 383 17.52 12.20 6.75
C MET A 383 16.66 13.47 6.91
N ILE A 384 17.24 14.66 6.82
CA ILE A 384 16.49 15.92 6.90
C ILE A 384 15.60 16.07 5.68
N VAL A 385 16.13 15.83 4.48
CA VAL A 385 15.41 15.90 3.23
C VAL A 385 14.21 14.94 3.23
N GLY A 386 14.40 13.71 3.68
CA GLY A 386 13.30 12.75 3.81
C GLY A 386 12.17 13.25 4.70
N ARG A 387 12.48 13.86 5.83
CA ARG A 387 11.46 14.40 6.76
C ARG A 387 10.73 15.61 6.19
N VAL A 388 11.46 16.52 5.54
CA VAL A 388 10.85 17.66 4.83
C VAL A 388 9.92 17.18 3.73
N PHE A 389 10.31 16.13 3.02
CA PHE A 389 9.48 15.54 1.97
C PHE A 389 8.19 14.91 2.51
N VAL A 390 8.24 14.23 3.69
CA VAL A 390 7.01 13.76 4.36
C VAL A 390 6.05 14.92 4.64
N LEU A 391 6.54 16.06 5.15
CA LEU A 391 5.69 17.23 5.39
C LEU A 391 5.07 17.78 4.10
N LEU A 392 5.84 17.79 3.00
CA LEU A 392 5.33 18.19 1.69
C LEU A 392 4.21 17.24 1.22
N LEU A 393 4.38 15.92 1.38
CA LEU A 393 3.36 14.92 1.04
C LEU A 393 2.08 15.11 1.84
N VAL A 394 2.19 15.40 3.14
CA VAL A 394 1.02 15.72 3.99
C VAL A 394 0.25 16.92 3.43
N MET A 395 0.94 17.99 3.05
CA MET A 395 0.31 19.16 2.44
C MET A 395 -0.40 18.83 1.13
N VAL A 396 0.26 18.10 0.23
CA VAL A 396 -0.33 17.65 -1.04
C VAL A 396 -1.56 16.78 -0.81
N SER A 397 -1.51 15.88 0.16
CA SER A 397 -2.63 15.01 0.53
C SER A 397 -3.86 15.80 0.97
N ILE A 398 -3.69 16.85 1.76
CA ILE A 398 -4.79 17.72 2.20
C ILE A 398 -5.41 18.44 0.99
N LEU A 399 -4.59 18.95 0.08
CA LEU A 399 -5.05 19.64 -1.13
C LEU A 399 -5.79 18.70 -2.10
N TRP A 400 -5.53 17.39 -2.04
CA TRP A 400 -6.14 16.40 -2.92
C TRP A 400 -7.55 15.97 -2.48
N ILE A 401 -7.95 16.21 -1.22
CA ILE A 401 -9.24 15.79 -0.66
C ILE A 401 -10.45 16.23 -1.51
N PRO A 402 -10.59 17.50 -1.94
CA PRO A 402 -11.74 17.94 -2.73
C PRO A 402 -11.86 17.21 -4.07
N VAL A 403 -10.71 16.88 -4.70
CA VAL A 403 -10.69 16.17 -5.99
C VAL A 403 -11.30 14.78 -5.86
N VAL A 404 -10.93 14.06 -4.80
CA VAL A 404 -11.48 12.72 -4.57
C VAL A 404 -12.96 12.77 -4.22
N GLN A 405 -13.39 13.73 -3.40
CA GLN A 405 -14.81 13.90 -3.08
C GLN A 405 -15.68 14.17 -4.32
N ALA A 406 -15.16 14.92 -5.29
CA ALA A 406 -15.89 15.24 -6.51
C ALA A 406 -16.00 14.05 -7.48
N SER A 407 -15.09 13.06 -7.38
CA SER A 407 -14.98 11.95 -8.34
C SER A 407 -15.56 10.62 -7.85
N GLN A 408 -16.12 10.56 -6.64
CA GLN A 408 -16.68 9.31 -6.09
C GLN A 408 -17.98 8.90 -6.79
N GLY A 409 -17.94 7.71 -7.44
CA GLY A 409 -19.12 6.92 -7.76
C GLY A 409 -19.70 6.22 -6.51
N GLY A 410 -20.66 5.31 -6.70
CA GLY A 410 -21.32 4.61 -5.59
C GLY A 410 -20.45 3.63 -4.78
N GLN A 411 -19.27 3.25 -5.26
CA GLN A 411 -18.38 2.25 -4.64
C GLN A 411 -16.93 2.72 -4.65
N LEU A 412 -16.44 3.15 -3.51
CA LEU A 412 -15.07 3.66 -3.33
C LEU A 412 -14.00 2.63 -3.74
N PHE A 413 -14.19 1.36 -3.39
CA PHE A 413 -13.21 0.31 -3.67
C PHE A 413 -13.00 0.10 -5.17
N ILE A 414 -14.09 0.01 -5.94
CA ILE A 414 -14.03 -0.17 -7.39
C ILE A 414 -13.36 1.04 -8.07
N TYR A 415 -13.65 2.24 -7.59
CA TYR A 415 -13.01 3.47 -8.07
C TYR A 415 -11.48 3.43 -7.87
N ILE A 416 -11.01 3.03 -6.68
CA ILE A 416 -9.57 2.88 -6.40
C ILE A 416 -8.96 1.82 -7.33
N GLN A 417 -9.62 0.69 -7.53
CA GLN A 417 -9.12 -0.39 -8.39
C GLN A 417 -9.09 0.00 -9.88
N SER A 418 -10.03 0.81 -10.34
CA SER A 418 -10.03 1.30 -11.72
C SER A 418 -8.81 2.19 -12.00
N ILE A 419 -8.51 3.14 -11.13
CA ILE A 419 -7.31 4.00 -11.27
C ILE A 419 -6.03 3.16 -11.21
N SER A 420 -5.98 2.20 -10.30
CA SER A 420 -4.84 1.26 -10.20
C SER A 420 -4.63 0.51 -11.52
N SER A 421 -5.71 0.07 -12.16
CA SER A 421 -5.68 -0.63 -13.44
C SER A 421 -5.23 0.25 -14.62
N TYR A 422 -5.26 1.57 -14.49
CA TYR A 422 -4.78 2.49 -15.53
C TYR A 422 -3.31 2.87 -15.37
N LEU A 423 -2.77 2.87 -14.16
CA LEU A 423 -1.43 3.41 -13.88
C LEU A 423 -0.37 2.34 -13.55
N GLN A 424 -0.76 1.21 -12.97
CA GLN A 424 0.17 0.21 -12.46
C GLN A 424 0.71 -0.78 -13.51
N PRO A 425 -0.07 -1.19 -14.54
CA PRO A 425 0.35 -2.24 -15.47
C PRO A 425 1.66 -1.98 -16.20
N PRO A 426 1.96 -0.75 -16.70
CA PRO A 426 3.23 -0.49 -17.37
C PRO A 426 4.45 -0.77 -16.49
N VAL A 427 4.36 -0.42 -15.21
CA VAL A 427 5.44 -0.64 -14.24
C VAL A 427 5.64 -2.13 -14.00
N ALA A 428 4.54 -2.88 -13.75
CA ALA A 428 4.60 -4.33 -13.57
C ALA A 428 5.28 -5.04 -14.75
N VAL A 429 4.89 -4.68 -15.98
CA VAL A 429 5.44 -5.28 -17.20
C VAL A 429 6.94 -5.00 -17.31
N VAL A 430 7.38 -3.77 -17.07
CA VAL A 430 8.81 -3.41 -17.15
C VAL A 430 9.63 -4.20 -16.11
N PHE A 431 9.12 -4.36 -14.89
CA PHE A 431 9.78 -5.16 -13.86
C PHE A 431 9.86 -6.64 -14.25
N ILE A 432 8.77 -7.23 -14.72
CA ILE A 432 8.75 -8.63 -15.20
C ILE A 432 9.77 -8.81 -16.32
N MET A 433 9.76 -7.91 -17.32
CA MET A 433 10.68 -7.98 -18.45
C MET A 433 12.14 -7.81 -17.98
N GLY A 434 12.42 -6.89 -17.06
CA GLY A 434 13.74 -6.69 -16.49
C GLY A 434 14.26 -7.91 -15.72
N CYS A 435 13.38 -8.57 -14.96
CA CYS A 435 13.74 -9.76 -14.17
C CYS A 435 13.93 -11.03 -15.01
N PHE A 436 13.15 -11.22 -16.09
CA PHE A 436 13.09 -12.49 -16.82
C PHE A 436 13.66 -12.45 -18.24
N TRP A 437 13.87 -11.28 -18.82
CA TRP A 437 14.41 -11.15 -20.17
C TRP A 437 15.72 -10.36 -20.20
N LYS A 438 16.84 -11.05 -20.37
CA LYS A 438 18.20 -10.48 -20.34
C LYS A 438 18.45 -9.38 -21.38
N ARG A 439 17.63 -9.28 -22.42
CA ARG A 439 17.77 -8.30 -23.49
C ARG A 439 17.07 -6.96 -23.19
N THR A 440 16.24 -6.90 -22.16
CA THR A 440 15.57 -5.66 -21.74
C THR A 440 16.63 -4.60 -21.43
N ASN A 441 16.52 -3.46 -22.08
CA ASN A 441 17.42 -2.33 -21.91
C ASN A 441 16.68 -1.06 -21.47
N GLU A 442 17.43 -0.05 -21.06
CA GLU A 442 16.91 1.21 -20.55
C GLU A 442 15.98 1.92 -21.55
N LYS A 443 16.35 1.94 -22.84
CA LYS A 443 15.54 2.59 -23.90
C LYS A 443 14.19 1.90 -24.08
N GLY A 444 14.16 0.56 -24.05
CA GLY A 444 12.94 -0.23 -24.12
C GLY A 444 12.04 0.01 -22.90
N ALA A 445 12.60 -0.08 -21.71
CA ALA A 445 11.90 0.16 -20.45
C ALA A 445 11.31 1.58 -20.40
N PHE A 446 12.10 2.60 -20.71
CA PHE A 446 11.65 3.99 -20.73
C PHE A 446 10.54 4.23 -21.75
N SER A 447 10.69 3.75 -22.98
CA SER A 447 9.65 3.90 -24.03
C SER A 447 8.34 3.23 -23.64
N GLY A 448 8.41 2.02 -23.05
CA GLY A 448 7.24 1.29 -22.58
C GLY A 448 6.53 1.98 -21.42
N LEU A 449 7.29 2.52 -20.45
CA LEU A 449 6.74 3.28 -19.34
C LEU A 449 6.05 4.56 -19.81
N ILE A 450 6.68 5.35 -20.67
CA ILE A 450 6.10 6.62 -21.13
C ILE A 450 4.83 6.37 -21.94
N LEU A 451 4.87 5.45 -22.91
CA LEU A 451 3.68 5.14 -23.72
C LEU A 451 2.56 4.58 -22.86
N GLY A 452 2.87 3.64 -21.97
CA GLY A 452 1.89 3.04 -21.08
C GLY A 452 1.26 4.06 -20.13
N LEU A 453 2.06 4.94 -19.51
CA LEU A 453 1.56 6.01 -18.64
C LEU A 453 0.69 7.01 -19.42
N LEU A 454 1.07 7.39 -20.63
CA LEU A 454 0.26 8.30 -21.45
C LEU A 454 -1.11 7.69 -21.78
N LEU A 455 -1.16 6.43 -22.20
CA LEU A 455 -2.42 5.74 -22.45
C LEU A 455 -3.27 5.59 -21.19
N GLY A 456 -2.66 5.24 -20.06
CA GLY A 456 -3.33 5.16 -18.78
C GLY A 456 -3.89 6.50 -18.31
N LEU A 457 -3.12 7.60 -18.45
CA LEU A 457 -3.58 8.95 -18.13
C LEU A 457 -4.72 9.41 -19.04
N ILE A 458 -4.65 9.11 -20.34
CA ILE A 458 -5.76 9.41 -21.27
C ILE A 458 -7.04 8.72 -20.80
N ARG A 459 -6.96 7.44 -20.45
CA ARG A 459 -8.12 6.70 -19.94
C ARG A 459 -8.65 7.28 -18.63
N LEU A 460 -7.76 7.61 -17.70
CA LEU A 460 -8.11 8.24 -16.44
C LEU A 460 -8.85 9.57 -16.64
N VAL A 461 -8.34 10.43 -17.52
CA VAL A 461 -8.98 11.71 -17.86
C VAL A 461 -10.35 11.50 -18.53
N LEU A 462 -10.48 10.50 -19.40
CA LEU A 462 -11.77 10.16 -20.00
C LEU A 462 -12.79 9.70 -18.97
N ASP A 463 -12.40 8.88 -18.00
CA ASP A 463 -13.30 8.46 -16.91
C ASP A 463 -13.71 9.63 -16.00
N PHE A 464 -12.86 10.65 -15.82
CA PHE A 464 -13.21 11.87 -15.11
C PHE A 464 -14.18 12.76 -15.88
N ILE A 465 -14.00 12.90 -17.19
CA ILE A 465 -14.88 13.71 -18.06
C ILE A 465 -16.24 13.04 -18.23
N TYR A 466 -16.27 11.71 -18.33
CA TYR A 466 -17.46 10.91 -18.56
C TYR A 466 -17.72 9.98 -17.36
N PRO A 467 -18.22 10.50 -16.23
CA PRO A 467 -18.48 9.68 -15.05
C PRO A 467 -19.57 8.64 -15.33
N GLN A 468 -19.57 7.57 -14.55
CA GLN A 468 -20.58 6.53 -14.65
C GLN A 468 -21.99 7.11 -14.45
N PRO A 469 -22.95 6.84 -15.34
CA PRO A 469 -24.31 7.35 -15.19
C PRO A 469 -24.95 6.75 -13.93
N ARG A 470 -25.92 7.47 -13.39
CA ARG A 470 -26.75 6.98 -12.28
C ARG A 470 -27.57 5.79 -12.76
N CYS A 471 -27.95 4.94 -11.82
CA CYS A 471 -28.85 3.83 -12.09
C CYS A 471 -30.13 4.34 -12.79
N ASP A 472 -30.65 3.58 -13.76
CA ASP A 472 -31.81 3.88 -14.61
C ASP A 472 -31.63 5.07 -15.59
N GLN A 473 -30.44 5.64 -15.71
CA GLN A 473 -30.16 6.63 -16.75
C GLN A 473 -29.45 5.97 -17.95
N PRO A 474 -29.72 6.41 -19.19
CA PRO A 474 -29.03 5.90 -20.36
C PRO A 474 -27.54 6.22 -20.30
N ASP A 475 -26.71 5.28 -20.70
CA ASP A 475 -25.26 5.45 -20.73
C ASP A 475 -24.83 6.09 -22.06
N GLU A 476 -24.59 7.40 -22.03
CA GLU A 476 -24.13 8.20 -23.17
C GLU A 476 -22.61 8.30 -23.29
N ARG A 477 -21.85 7.55 -22.46
CA ARG A 477 -20.40 7.58 -22.50
C ARG A 477 -19.85 7.07 -23.84
N PRO A 478 -18.67 7.57 -24.26
CA PRO A 478 -17.98 7.04 -25.45
C PRO A 478 -17.77 5.52 -25.32
N ALA A 479 -17.86 4.79 -26.46
CA ALA A 479 -17.73 3.33 -26.50
C ALA A 479 -16.44 2.82 -25.81
N VAL A 480 -15.33 3.55 -25.93
CA VAL A 480 -14.05 3.20 -25.28
C VAL A 480 -14.16 3.19 -23.74
N VAL A 481 -15.02 4.05 -23.17
CA VAL A 481 -15.22 4.13 -21.71
C VAL A 481 -16.33 3.19 -21.26
N ARG A 482 -17.40 3.07 -22.05
CA ARG A 482 -18.60 2.27 -21.75
C ARG A 482 -18.35 0.77 -21.92
N ASP A 483 -17.77 0.37 -23.08
CA ASP A 483 -17.71 -1.03 -23.50
C ASP A 483 -16.41 -1.73 -23.07
N VAL A 484 -15.34 -0.96 -22.76
CA VAL A 484 -14.08 -1.51 -22.27
C VAL A 484 -13.99 -1.40 -20.76
N HIS A 485 -14.26 -2.51 -20.08
CA HIS A 485 -14.14 -2.61 -18.64
C HIS A 485 -12.70 -2.32 -18.17
N TYR A 486 -12.50 -1.68 -17.00
CA TYR A 486 -11.17 -1.28 -16.50
C TYR A 486 -10.20 -2.47 -16.36
N LEU A 487 -10.67 -3.66 -16.01
CA LEU A 487 -9.85 -4.87 -15.95
C LEU A 487 -9.37 -5.33 -17.32
N TYR A 488 -10.21 -5.22 -18.34
CA TYR A 488 -9.79 -5.50 -19.72
C TYR A 488 -8.83 -4.44 -20.26
N PHE A 489 -9.05 -3.18 -19.87
CA PHE A 489 -8.11 -2.12 -20.21
C PHE A 489 -6.72 -2.36 -19.61
N SER A 490 -6.63 -2.87 -18.38
CA SER A 490 -5.37 -3.30 -17.75
C SER A 490 -4.64 -4.35 -18.60
N MET A 491 -5.36 -5.34 -19.16
CA MET A 491 -4.77 -6.36 -20.04
C MET A 491 -4.26 -5.74 -21.36
N ILE A 492 -5.05 -4.86 -21.97
CA ILE A 492 -4.68 -4.14 -23.20
C ILE A 492 -3.43 -3.30 -22.95
N LEU A 493 -3.42 -2.50 -21.88
CA LEU A 493 -2.32 -1.64 -21.51
C LEU A 493 -1.03 -2.42 -21.25
N SER A 494 -1.14 -3.56 -20.58
CA SER A 494 -0.03 -4.47 -20.35
C SER A 494 0.52 -5.06 -21.64
N SER A 495 -0.36 -5.46 -22.55
CA SER A 495 0.03 -6.02 -23.85
C SER A 495 0.74 -4.98 -24.71
N VAL A 496 0.22 -3.74 -24.76
CA VAL A 496 0.86 -2.63 -25.49
C VAL A 496 2.23 -2.31 -24.89
N THR A 497 2.33 -2.25 -23.57
CA THR A 497 3.62 -2.00 -22.89
C THR A 497 4.61 -3.13 -23.18
N LEU A 498 4.18 -4.39 -23.10
CA LEU A 498 5.02 -5.56 -23.38
C LEU A 498 5.57 -5.53 -24.80
N VAL A 499 4.71 -5.27 -25.79
CA VAL A 499 5.10 -5.16 -27.20
C VAL A 499 6.09 -4.01 -27.40
N THR A 500 5.83 -2.85 -26.79
CA THR A 500 6.72 -1.68 -26.92
C THR A 500 8.09 -1.94 -26.32
N VAL A 501 8.16 -2.46 -25.07
CA VAL A 501 9.42 -2.82 -24.42
C VAL A 501 10.18 -3.84 -25.24
N SER A 502 9.49 -4.88 -25.75
CA SER A 502 10.10 -5.95 -26.55
C SER A 502 10.67 -5.41 -27.85
N THR A 503 9.88 -4.64 -28.59
CA THR A 503 10.27 -4.12 -29.92
C THR A 503 11.43 -3.14 -29.79
N VAL A 504 11.36 -2.17 -28.87
CA VAL A 504 12.43 -1.17 -28.70
C VAL A 504 13.71 -1.82 -28.17
N SER A 505 13.60 -2.76 -27.21
CA SER A 505 14.78 -3.49 -26.71
C SER A 505 15.39 -4.41 -27.77
N TRP A 506 14.59 -4.92 -28.71
CA TRP A 506 15.10 -5.71 -29.83
C TRP A 506 15.84 -4.86 -30.85
N CYS A 507 15.30 -3.66 -31.17
CA CYS A 507 15.87 -2.75 -32.15
C CYS A 507 17.06 -1.92 -31.63
N THR A 508 17.34 -1.97 -30.33
CA THR A 508 18.42 -1.19 -29.69
C THR A 508 19.53 -2.13 -29.17
N ALA A 509 20.70 -1.55 -28.85
CA ALA A 509 21.82 -2.31 -28.35
C ALA A 509 21.47 -3.07 -27.06
N PRO A 510 21.79 -4.38 -26.95
CA PRO A 510 21.55 -5.14 -25.73
C PRO A 510 22.44 -4.64 -24.59
N PRO A 511 22.02 -4.80 -23.32
CA PRO A 511 22.86 -4.49 -22.17
C PRO A 511 24.07 -5.44 -22.15
N THR A 512 25.19 -4.97 -21.61
CA THR A 512 26.39 -5.81 -21.42
C THR A 512 26.13 -6.88 -20.36
N GLN A 513 26.87 -7.99 -20.40
CA GLN A 513 26.72 -9.08 -19.44
C GLN A 513 27.00 -8.60 -18.00
N GLU A 514 27.92 -7.65 -17.83
CA GLU A 514 28.21 -7.04 -16.52
C GLU A 514 27.02 -6.25 -15.96
N MET A 515 26.26 -5.54 -16.80
CA MET A 515 25.08 -4.78 -16.40
C MET A 515 23.93 -5.69 -15.98
N VAL A 516 23.86 -6.92 -16.48
CA VAL A 516 22.76 -7.87 -16.22
C VAL A 516 23.13 -8.87 -15.12
N SER A 517 24.44 -8.98 -14.78
CA SER A 517 24.92 -9.87 -13.73
C SER A 517 24.19 -9.62 -12.41
N ARG A 518 23.64 -10.69 -11.80
CA ARG A 518 22.89 -10.71 -10.54
C ARG A 518 21.56 -9.94 -10.54
N LEU A 519 21.15 -9.33 -11.64
CA LEU A 519 19.91 -8.53 -11.73
C LEU A 519 18.74 -9.28 -12.35
N THR A 520 18.93 -10.48 -12.89
CA THR A 520 17.86 -11.31 -13.45
C THR A 520 17.75 -12.65 -12.74
N TRP A 521 16.61 -13.31 -12.91
CA TRP A 521 16.38 -14.66 -12.39
C TRP A 521 17.49 -15.65 -12.80
N PHE A 522 17.99 -15.53 -14.03
CA PHE A 522 18.96 -16.43 -14.61
C PHE A 522 20.41 -16.13 -14.19
N THR A 523 20.68 -14.90 -13.74
CA THR A 523 22.02 -14.43 -13.34
C THR A 523 22.17 -14.21 -11.83
N ARG A 524 21.14 -14.50 -11.03
CA ARG A 524 21.13 -14.25 -9.57
C ARG A 524 22.23 -14.97 -8.77
N HIS A 525 22.82 -16.01 -9.33
CA HIS A 525 23.92 -16.78 -8.74
C HIS A 525 25.30 -16.45 -9.33
N ASP A 526 25.38 -15.49 -10.26
CA ASP A 526 26.66 -15.07 -10.82
C ASP A 526 27.59 -14.55 -9.70
N PRO A 527 28.92 -14.79 -9.79
CA PRO A 527 29.88 -14.30 -8.80
C PRO A 527 29.86 -12.77 -8.72
N ILE A 528 30.17 -12.23 -7.54
CA ILE A 528 30.24 -10.76 -7.34
C ILE A 528 31.45 -10.25 -8.10
N VAL A 529 31.25 -9.55 -9.20
CA VAL A 529 32.31 -8.79 -9.86
C VAL A 529 32.45 -7.48 -9.09
N LEU A 530 33.48 -7.40 -8.24
CA LEU A 530 33.88 -6.13 -7.63
C LEU A 530 34.27 -5.19 -8.77
N LYS A 531 33.47 -4.16 -9.02
CA LYS A 531 33.88 -3.06 -9.91
C LYS A 531 35.09 -2.40 -9.27
N GLU A 532 36.27 -2.71 -9.75
CA GLU A 532 37.44 -1.87 -9.50
C GLU A 532 37.08 -0.46 -10.01
N GLN A 533 37.05 0.49 -9.10
CA GLN A 533 36.94 1.90 -9.46
C GLN A 533 38.18 2.20 -10.30
N VAL A 534 38.00 2.29 -11.62
CA VAL A 534 39.03 2.87 -12.49
C VAL A 534 39.31 4.28 -11.96
N PRO A 535 40.51 4.57 -11.47
CA PRO A 535 40.85 5.93 -11.10
C PRO A 535 40.68 6.78 -12.36
N SER A 536 39.90 7.83 -12.28
CA SER A 536 39.82 8.86 -13.33
C SER A 536 41.19 9.50 -13.45
N ALA A 537 42.08 8.88 -14.26
CA ALA A 537 43.34 9.46 -14.64
C ALA A 537 43.06 10.55 -15.66
N THR A 538 43.06 11.79 -15.22
CA THR A 538 43.30 12.94 -16.09
C THR A 538 44.61 12.70 -16.84
N PRO A 539 44.65 12.77 -18.18
CA PRO A 539 45.88 12.65 -18.91
C PRO A 539 46.74 13.92 -18.66
N VAL A 540 47.79 13.73 -17.88
CA VAL A 540 48.87 14.71 -17.82
C VAL A 540 49.70 14.53 -19.10
N PRO A 541 49.95 15.59 -19.88
CA PRO A 541 50.80 15.49 -21.08
C PRO A 541 52.26 15.24 -20.67
N VAL A 542 52.74 14.04 -20.96
CA VAL A 542 54.15 13.70 -20.80
C VAL A 542 54.92 14.27 -21.97
N THR A 543 55.69 15.30 -21.71
CA THR A 543 56.77 15.77 -22.62
C THR A 543 57.91 14.73 -22.58
N VAL A 544 58.09 14.03 -23.68
CA VAL A 544 59.20 13.10 -23.89
C VAL A 544 60.47 13.91 -24.13
N SER A 545 61.45 13.83 -23.21
CA SER A 545 62.82 14.22 -23.48
C SER A 545 63.62 12.93 -23.69
N GLN A 546 64.20 12.78 -24.86
CA GLN A 546 65.13 11.72 -25.20
C GLN A 546 66.46 11.97 -24.49
N ASN A 547 67.03 10.98 -23.75
CA ASN A 547 68.41 10.50 -23.85
C ASN A 547 68.79 9.57 -22.67
N GLY A 548 69.42 8.44 -23.00
CA GLY A 548 70.39 7.73 -22.14
C GLY A 548 69.99 6.39 -21.56
N THR A 549 70.43 5.32 -22.20
CA THR A 549 70.94 3.96 -21.83
C THR A 549 70.59 3.31 -20.46
N PRO A 550 70.45 1.97 -20.41
CA PRO A 550 69.90 1.23 -19.29
C PRO A 550 70.99 0.67 -18.33
N GLU A 551 70.73 0.75 -17.04
CA GLU A 551 71.35 -0.09 -16.05
C GLU A 551 70.36 -0.66 -15.05
N ALA A 552 70.39 -1.95 -14.85
CA ALA A 552 69.59 -2.70 -13.91
C ALA A 552 70.09 -2.49 -12.48
N SER A 553 69.23 -2.07 -11.58
CA SER A 553 69.43 -2.22 -10.14
C SER A 553 68.12 -2.35 -9.40
N SER A 554 67.95 -3.47 -8.73
CA SER A 554 66.89 -3.77 -7.79
C SER A 554 67.02 -2.89 -6.55
N THR A 555 66.00 -2.05 -6.28
CA THR A 555 65.93 -1.37 -4.99
C THR A 555 64.51 -1.37 -4.46
N ASN A 556 64.36 -1.92 -3.26
CA ASN A 556 63.17 -1.88 -2.44
C ASN A 556 62.72 -0.44 -2.23
N ILE A 557 61.50 -0.13 -2.64
CA ILE A 557 60.88 1.15 -2.30
C ILE A 557 60.01 0.95 -1.06
N GLN A 558 60.56 1.43 0.04
CA GLN A 558 59.87 1.61 1.31
C GLN A 558 59.05 2.90 1.20
N PHE A 559 57.73 2.81 1.32
CA PHE A 559 56.87 3.98 1.32
C PHE A 559 56.99 4.68 2.67
N GLU A 560 57.69 5.80 2.72
CA GLU A 560 57.61 6.78 3.81
C GLU A 560 56.32 7.55 3.70
N ILE A 561 55.51 7.52 4.79
CA ILE A 561 54.31 8.33 4.96
C ILE A 561 54.79 9.75 5.32
N VAL A 562 54.73 10.67 4.36
CA VAL A 562 54.90 12.09 4.64
C VAL A 562 53.65 12.60 5.35
N GLN A 563 53.77 12.88 6.63
CA GLN A 563 52.79 13.66 7.39
C GLN A 563 52.85 15.12 6.95
N GLU A 564 51.86 15.54 6.18
CA GLU A 564 51.64 16.93 5.86
C GLU A 564 50.96 17.64 7.05
N ASN A 565 51.72 18.52 7.71
CA ASN A 565 51.24 19.41 8.75
C ASN A 565 50.23 20.37 8.19
N THR A 566 48.94 20.11 8.43
CA THR A 566 47.86 21.09 8.14
C THR A 566 47.63 21.95 9.36
N SER A 567 47.77 23.22 9.12
CA SER A 567 47.56 24.37 9.99
C SER A 567 46.34 24.27 10.90
N LYS A 568 46.54 24.61 12.16
CA LYS A 568 45.52 24.89 13.17
C LYS A 568 44.53 25.94 12.67
N THR A 569 43.33 25.50 12.27
CA THR A 569 42.17 26.38 12.20
C THR A 569 41.53 26.40 13.58
N HIS A 570 41.42 27.59 14.16
CA HIS A 570 40.76 27.85 15.42
C HIS A 570 39.34 27.25 15.42
N SER A 571 39.16 26.16 16.17
CA SER A 571 37.85 25.68 16.58
C SER A 571 37.33 26.65 17.65
N CYS A 572 36.39 27.48 17.23
CA CYS A 572 35.63 28.32 18.15
C CYS A 572 34.66 27.42 18.95
N ASP A 573 35.04 27.08 20.16
CA ASP A 573 34.29 26.27 21.11
C ASP A 573 33.11 27.09 21.64
N MET A 574 32.02 27.14 20.84
CA MET A 574 30.74 27.69 21.28
C MET A 574 29.89 26.60 21.89
N THR A 575 30.21 26.20 23.11
CA THR A 575 29.29 25.48 23.99
C THR A 575 28.13 26.40 24.39
N LYS A 576 27.24 26.73 23.46
CA LYS A 576 25.92 27.25 23.77
C LYS A 576 25.16 26.16 24.50
N LYS A 577 24.82 26.39 25.78
CA LYS A 577 23.81 25.63 26.53
C LYS A 577 22.55 25.52 25.66
N GLN A 578 22.41 24.44 24.89
CA GLN A 578 21.21 24.17 24.13
C GLN A 578 20.04 24.01 25.10
N SER A 579 18.93 24.71 24.82
CA SER A 579 17.69 24.58 25.58
C SER A 579 17.29 23.10 25.65
N LYS A 580 16.79 22.65 26.83
CA LYS A 580 16.26 21.27 26.99
C LYS A 580 15.29 20.90 25.89
N VAL A 581 14.48 21.83 25.40
CA VAL A 581 13.53 21.66 24.31
C VAL A 581 14.24 21.31 23.00
N VAL A 582 15.31 22.04 22.64
CA VAL A 582 16.11 21.78 21.42
C VAL A 582 16.77 20.41 21.50
N LYS A 583 17.30 20.03 22.69
CA LYS A 583 17.90 18.72 22.90
C LYS A 583 16.86 17.58 22.78
N THR A 584 15.66 17.78 23.31
CA THR A 584 14.55 16.82 23.17
C THR A 584 14.11 16.70 21.72
N ILE A 585 14.00 17.81 20.98
CA ILE A 585 13.66 17.81 19.56
C ILE A 585 14.74 17.08 18.74
N LEU A 586 16.02 17.35 19.00
CA LEU A 586 17.14 16.68 18.32
C LEU A 586 17.17 15.18 18.64
N TRP A 587 16.86 14.79 19.88
CA TRP A 587 16.71 13.39 20.27
C TRP A 587 15.52 12.72 19.57
N LEU A 588 14.36 13.38 19.57
CA LEU A 588 13.16 12.90 18.89
C LEU A 588 13.42 12.71 17.39
N CYS A 589 14.19 13.61 16.81
CA CYS A 589 14.62 13.52 15.42
C CYS A 589 15.80 12.55 15.16
N GLY A 590 16.35 11.87 16.17
CA GLY A 590 17.50 10.96 16.01
C GLY A 590 18.80 11.65 15.55
N MET A 591 18.93 12.97 15.75
CA MET A 591 20.08 13.77 15.35
C MET A 591 21.08 14.02 16.51
N GLU A 592 20.94 13.35 17.63
CA GLU A 592 21.86 13.45 18.76
C GLU A 592 23.11 12.61 18.47
N SER A 593 24.24 13.26 18.17
CA SER A 593 25.54 12.62 18.00
C SER A 593 26.00 12.08 19.35
N LYS A 594 25.96 10.76 19.57
CA LYS A 594 26.77 10.12 20.60
C LYS A 594 28.21 10.09 20.09
N GLY A 595 29.03 11.01 20.61
CA GLY A 595 30.41 11.21 20.18
C GLY A 595 31.27 9.97 20.26
N LYS A 596 31.37 9.30 19.14
CA LYS A 596 32.49 8.52 18.63
C LYS A 596 32.29 8.50 17.12
N GLU A 597 33.07 9.31 16.43
CA GLU A 597 33.25 9.16 14.98
C GLU A 597 34.00 7.84 14.76
N GLU A 598 33.24 6.77 14.50
CA GLU A 598 33.78 5.65 13.74
C GLU A 598 33.90 6.10 12.29
N PRO A 599 35.02 5.79 11.60
CA PRO A 599 35.18 6.15 10.20
C PRO A 599 34.03 5.54 9.40
N PRO A 600 33.58 6.18 8.29
CA PRO A 600 32.43 5.72 7.52
C PRO A 600 32.69 4.30 7.02
N SER A 601 32.12 3.33 7.74
CA SER A 601 32.03 1.95 7.30
C SER A 601 31.17 1.96 6.04
N ARG A 602 31.72 1.51 4.91
CA ARG A 602 30.96 1.21 3.69
C ARG A 602 29.69 0.48 4.11
N ALA A 603 28.53 0.96 3.68
CA ALA A 603 27.25 0.35 3.99
C ALA A 603 27.28 -1.14 3.58
N ASP A 604 27.35 -2.03 4.56
CA ASP A 604 27.22 -3.45 4.33
C ASP A 604 25.82 -3.76 3.80
N PRO A 605 25.69 -4.65 2.79
CA PRO A 605 24.39 -4.99 2.21
C PRO A 605 23.43 -5.55 3.27
N VAL A 606 22.14 -5.22 3.15
CA VAL A 606 21.10 -5.51 4.16
C VAL A 606 20.88 -7.01 4.36
N ILE A 607 20.88 -7.78 3.28
CA ILE A 607 20.86 -9.25 3.31
C ILE A 607 22.06 -9.74 2.48
N VAL A 608 22.95 -10.47 3.12
CA VAL A 608 24.25 -10.80 2.52
C VAL A 608 24.22 -12.11 1.73
N SER A 609 23.31 -13.04 2.03
CA SER A 609 23.32 -14.34 1.36
C SER A 609 21.92 -14.89 1.04
N LEU A 610 21.85 -15.63 -0.08
CA LEU A 610 20.68 -16.43 -0.48
C LEU A 610 20.64 -17.80 0.21
N GLU A 611 21.59 -18.07 1.11
CA GLU A 611 21.70 -19.35 1.80
C GLU A 611 20.59 -19.52 2.83
N GLU A 612 19.94 -20.68 2.77
CA GLU A 612 18.88 -21.07 3.69
C GLU A 612 19.25 -22.41 4.36
N ILE A 613 18.89 -22.56 5.63
CA ILE A 613 19.02 -23.84 6.33
C ILE A 613 18.11 -24.86 5.63
N PRO A 614 18.62 -26.03 5.18
CA PRO A 614 17.86 -26.97 4.34
C PRO A 614 16.52 -27.41 4.96
N LEU A 615 16.50 -27.66 6.26
CA LEU A 615 15.26 -28.04 6.97
C LEU A 615 14.22 -26.91 6.93
N VAL A 616 14.64 -25.68 7.20
CA VAL A 616 13.74 -24.51 7.20
C VAL A 616 13.20 -24.23 5.80
N LYS A 617 14.06 -24.32 4.78
CA LYS A 617 13.68 -24.22 3.38
C LYS A 617 12.60 -25.23 3.01
N THR A 618 12.81 -26.51 3.33
CA THR A 618 11.84 -27.59 3.05
C THR A 618 10.50 -27.33 3.74
N LEU A 619 10.51 -26.90 5.02
CA LEU A 619 9.29 -26.55 5.75
C LEU A 619 8.56 -25.37 5.11
N LEU A 620 9.25 -24.34 4.66
CA LEU A 620 8.65 -23.20 3.99
C LEU A 620 8.07 -23.60 2.63
N ASP A 621 8.76 -24.45 1.86
CA ASP A 621 8.29 -24.92 0.55
C ASP A 621 7.05 -25.83 0.70
N ILE A 622 6.97 -26.69 1.74
CA ILE A 622 5.75 -27.45 2.05
C ILE A 622 4.60 -26.51 2.39
N ASN A 623 4.82 -25.50 3.24
CA ASN A 623 3.80 -24.52 3.59
C ASN A 623 3.35 -23.68 2.39
N LEU A 624 4.25 -23.38 1.45
CA LEU A 624 3.90 -22.74 0.18
C LEU A 624 2.87 -23.57 -0.60
N ILE A 625 3.14 -24.88 -0.75
CA ILE A 625 2.24 -25.79 -1.48
C ILE A 625 0.87 -25.86 -0.77
N VAL A 626 0.86 -25.99 0.56
CA VAL A 626 -0.38 -25.99 1.34
C VAL A 626 -1.17 -24.68 1.15
N CYS A 627 -0.50 -23.52 1.24
CA CYS A 627 -1.14 -22.23 1.07
C CYS A 627 -1.74 -22.05 -0.35
N ILE A 628 -1.01 -22.43 -1.38
CA ILE A 628 -1.50 -22.40 -2.78
C ILE A 628 -2.68 -23.35 -2.94
N SER A 629 -2.63 -24.56 -2.38
CA SER A 629 -3.72 -25.53 -2.46
C SER A 629 -4.98 -25.01 -1.78
N CYS A 630 -4.85 -24.39 -0.61
CA CYS A 630 -5.97 -23.74 0.09
C CYS A 630 -6.56 -22.59 -0.76
N ALA A 631 -5.72 -21.77 -1.37
CA ALA A 631 -6.18 -20.68 -2.22
C ALA A 631 -6.94 -21.18 -3.45
N ILE A 632 -6.42 -22.20 -4.14
CA ILE A 632 -7.10 -22.83 -5.29
C ILE A 632 -8.43 -23.47 -4.85
N PHE A 633 -8.45 -24.14 -3.70
CA PHE A 633 -9.69 -24.71 -3.15
C PHE A 633 -10.75 -23.62 -2.91
N LEU A 634 -10.37 -22.49 -2.30
CA LEU A 634 -11.31 -21.39 -2.05
C LEU A 634 -11.82 -20.76 -3.37
N TRP A 635 -10.96 -20.61 -4.35
CA TRP A 635 -11.38 -20.16 -5.70
C TRP A 635 -12.41 -21.13 -6.31
N GLY A 636 -12.16 -22.43 -6.23
CA GLY A 636 -13.07 -23.45 -6.76
C GLY A 636 -14.37 -23.60 -5.98
N TYR A 637 -14.34 -23.37 -4.66
CA TYR A 637 -15.53 -23.49 -3.81
C TYR A 637 -16.54 -22.37 -4.04
N PHE A 638 -16.06 -21.15 -4.34
CA PHE A 638 -16.88 -19.97 -4.60
C PHE A 638 -16.98 -19.62 -6.10
N ALA A 639 -16.62 -20.55 -6.99
CA ALA A 639 -16.66 -20.40 -8.43
C ALA A 639 -18.06 -20.10 -9.00
#